data_e14eda062530cb82c13970b7708525ae
#
_entry.id   e14eda062530cb82c13970b7708525ae
#
_cell.length_a   1.000
_cell.length_b   1.000
_cell.length_c   1.000
_cell.angle_alpha   90.00
_cell.angle_beta   90.00
_cell.angle_gamma   90.00
#
_symmetry.space_group_name_H-M   'P 1'
#
loop_
_entity.id
_entity.type
_entity.pdbx_description
1 polymer ?
#
loop_
_entity_poly.entity_id
_entity_poly.type
_entity_poly.pdbx_seq_one_letter_code
_entity_poly.pdbx_strand_id
1 'polypeptide(L)'
;MSFMEKLFGNFSDKELKRIKPIANKVLELEPEMQKLTDEELQAKTPYLKEKLKNGASLDDILPEAFAVCREADWRVLGLKPYPVQIIGGIVLHRSCIAEMQTGEGKTLVATMPVYLNALTGEGVHVVTVNDYLAKRDSEWMGKVYRFLGLTVGLVIHDVQPQDRRKAYLADVTYGTNNEFGFDYLRDNMVVYKASMVQRGHAYAIVDEVDSILIDEARTPLIISGKGEDSSVMYKRADDFAKTLKKSVIVELDDKVEADEQVDGDYVVDEKHKTCTLTESGVKKAEAWFNVENLADADNMTLRHYIDGAIKARGVMHRDTDYIVKDGEVIIVDEFTGRLMYGRRFNDGLHQAIEAKEGVTVAAESKTLASITFQNYFRMYKKLGGMTGTASTEADEFSEIYGLQIVSIPTNKPRARKDLPDSVYKTINGKYNAVIEQVAECHAKGQPVLVGTVSVEKSEALSKLLKKRGIEHNVLNAKQHEREAEIVAQAGKQGAVTIATNMAGRGTDIMLGGNVTYMAKATLRKELTRQMNADLEVLKDEYEHAKARAKAQGLPIPPAPDTAYEAKVEMLMTECDGHADTQDADILAARKRFDELVAEYEPEVKREAEAVREAGGLFIIGTERHESRRIDNQLRGRAGRQGDPGASRFFLSLEDDLMRIFGGERVQGLMDTLGLDEDMPIENKLITNTIESAQKKLEASNFAIRKQVLQYDDVMNQQREIIYKQRQMVLDGEDISDKLHEMMKQSIDETCESFLSGETADDWDFAALRRHYLNWLCLPTDFNYTAEQLNDLKREDVAKVLYERGMSILESKEQKYGAPMMRELERICLLRNVDSKWMEHIDNMDQLKQGMNLRGYGQRDPIVEYRIEGFAMFDEMIATIREDAVHMLLTIEVRQQNQEPKREQVAKPTGEGAPAQAGAKGATPVRVTKIGRNDPCPCGSGLKWKKCTCKEYHPDL
;
A
#
# COMPACT_ATOMS: atom_id res chain seq x y z
N MET A 1 -0.66 5.37 -34.87
CA MET A 1 0.09 4.19 -35.37
C MET A 1 1.19 4.66 -36.29
N SER A 2 2.44 4.38 -35.92
CA SER A 2 3.63 4.67 -36.70
C SER A 2 3.58 3.90 -38.06
N PHE A 3 4.22 4.42 -39.09
CA PHE A 3 4.34 3.75 -40.38
C PHE A 3 4.99 2.35 -40.26
N MET A 4 5.89 2.21 -39.33
CA MET A 4 6.54 0.91 -38.95
C MET A 4 5.56 -0.10 -38.32
N GLU A 5 4.63 0.34 -37.50
CA GLU A 5 3.56 -0.53 -36.92
C GLU A 5 2.61 -1.05 -37.99
N LYS A 6 2.32 -0.24 -39.02
CA LYS A 6 1.49 -0.68 -40.16
C LYS A 6 2.18 -1.73 -41.01
N LEU A 7 3.53 -1.73 -41.08
CA LEU A 7 4.30 -2.66 -41.90
C LEU A 7 4.65 -3.97 -41.16
N PHE A 8 4.91 -3.91 -39.89
CA PHE A 8 5.43 -5.05 -39.07
C PHE A 8 4.41 -5.63 -38.07
N GLY A 9 3.19 -5.07 -38.00
CA GLY A 9 2.18 -5.44 -37.00
C GLY A 9 2.53 -5.01 -35.59
N ASN A 10 1.54 -4.76 -34.76
CA ASN A 10 1.71 -4.43 -33.34
C ASN A 10 2.25 -5.66 -32.55
N PHE A 11 2.97 -5.43 -31.46
CA PHE A 11 3.45 -6.49 -30.54
C PHE A 11 2.30 -7.43 -30.14
N SER A 12 1.14 -6.88 -29.74
CA SER A 12 -0.06 -7.66 -29.38
C SER A 12 -0.50 -8.64 -30.46
N ASP A 13 -0.54 -8.21 -31.73
CA ASP A 13 -0.97 -9.06 -32.85
C ASP A 13 -0.02 -10.23 -33.11
N LYS A 14 1.28 -9.97 -32.95
CA LYS A 14 2.31 -11.03 -33.09
C LYS A 14 2.21 -12.04 -31.97
N GLU A 15 2.04 -11.56 -30.74
CA GLU A 15 1.97 -12.42 -29.57
C GLU A 15 0.65 -13.24 -29.57
N LEU A 16 -0.47 -12.62 -29.93
CA LEU A 16 -1.74 -13.32 -30.12
C LEU A 16 -1.64 -14.45 -31.15
N LYS A 17 -0.89 -14.24 -32.26
CA LYS A 17 -0.67 -15.30 -33.26
C LYS A 17 0.12 -16.48 -32.68
N ARG A 18 1.06 -16.24 -31.76
CA ARG A 18 1.84 -17.28 -31.08
C ARG A 18 1.03 -18.01 -30.01
N ILE A 19 0.13 -17.30 -29.33
CA ILE A 19 -0.67 -17.84 -28.21
C ILE A 19 -1.87 -18.66 -28.70
N LYS A 20 -2.53 -18.25 -29.81
CA LYS A 20 -3.72 -18.92 -30.33
C LYS A 20 -3.56 -20.43 -30.54
N PRO A 21 -2.46 -20.95 -31.12
CA PRO A 21 -2.26 -22.39 -31.25
C PRO A 21 -2.20 -23.12 -29.89
N ILE A 22 -1.64 -22.48 -28.85
CA ILE A 22 -1.55 -23.06 -27.51
C ILE A 22 -2.96 -23.09 -26.88
N ALA A 23 -3.69 -21.99 -26.99
CA ALA A 23 -5.08 -21.92 -26.51
C ALA A 23 -5.98 -22.95 -27.20
N ASN A 24 -5.78 -23.21 -28.50
CA ASN A 24 -6.52 -24.27 -29.22
C ASN A 24 -6.21 -25.65 -28.66
N LYS A 25 -4.94 -25.96 -28.32
CA LYS A 25 -4.57 -27.22 -27.67
C LYS A 25 -5.27 -27.41 -26.34
N VAL A 26 -5.42 -26.32 -25.54
CA VAL A 26 -6.19 -26.40 -24.29
C VAL A 26 -7.64 -26.77 -24.54
N LEU A 27 -8.26 -26.19 -25.59
CA LEU A 27 -9.64 -26.51 -25.98
C LEU A 27 -9.79 -27.93 -26.52
N GLU A 28 -8.80 -28.44 -27.27
CA GLU A 28 -8.79 -29.83 -27.78
C GLU A 28 -8.76 -30.87 -26.67
N LEU A 29 -8.19 -30.55 -25.50
CA LEU A 29 -8.15 -31.45 -24.33
C LEU A 29 -9.48 -31.47 -23.53
N GLU A 30 -10.41 -30.55 -23.80
CA GLU A 30 -11.68 -30.43 -23.05
C GLU A 30 -12.45 -31.74 -22.97
N PRO A 31 -12.73 -32.49 -24.10
CA PRO A 31 -13.49 -33.74 -24.05
C PRO A 31 -12.82 -34.85 -23.25
N GLU A 32 -11.50 -34.78 -23.08
CA GLU A 32 -10.76 -35.73 -22.25
C GLU A 32 -10.96 -35.38 -20.77
N MET A 33 -10.81 -34.09 -20.38
CA MET A 33 -10.98 -33.64 -18.99
C MET A 33 -12.42 -33.89 -18.49
N GLN A 34 -13.43 -33.70 -19.34
CA GLN A 34 -14.84 -33.91 -18.99
C GLN A 34 -15.18 -35.36 -18.64
N LYS A 35 -14.40 -36.34 -19.12
CA LYS A 35 -14.61 -37.78 -18.84
C LYS A 35 -14.04 -38.21 -17.50
N LEU A 36 -13.13 -37.44 -16.93
CA LEU A 36 -12.49 -37.78 -15.67
C LEU A 36 -13.47 -37.60 -14.50
N THR A 37 -13.38 -38.51 -13.52
CA THR A 37 -14.03 -38.28 -12.22
C THR A 37 -13.33 -37.13 -11.46
N ASP A 38 -13.93 -36.67 -10.36
CA ASP A 38 -13.32 -35.62 -9.54
C ASP A 38 -11.99 -36.08 -8.95
N GLU A 39 -11.91 -37.34 -8.49
CA GLU A 39 -10.66 -37.91 -7.97
C GLU A 39 -9.59 -38.03 -9.05
N GLU A 40 -9.98 -38.42 -10.27
CA GLU A 40 -9.03 -38.50 -11.40
C GLU A 40 -8.54 -37.10 -11.83
N LEU A 41 -9.44 -36.10 -11.81
CA LEU A 41 -9.08 -34.72 -12.12
C LEU A 41 -8.12 -34.13 -11.05
N GLN A 42 -8.40 -34.39 -9.77
CA GLN A 42 -7.51 -34.02 -8.65
C GLN A 42 -6.15 -34.71 -8.73
N ALA A 43 -6.12 -35.96 -9.14
CA ALA A 43 -4.89 -36.75 -9.33
C ALA A 43 -3.97 -36.18 -10.45
N LYS A 44 -4.48 -35.32 -11.33
CA LYS A 44 -3.67 -34.60 -12.31
C LYS A 44 -2.68 -33.64 -11.65
N THR A 45 -2.98 -33.05 -10.49
CA THR A 45 -2.06 -32.14 -9.79
C THR A 45 -0.76 -32.81 -9.37
N PRO A 46 -0.74 -33.93 -8.61
CA PRO A 46 0.49 -34.62 -8.29
C PRO A 46 1.22 -35.17 -9.55
N TYR A 47 0.47 -35.61 -10.55
CA TYR A 47 1.04 -36.06 -11.84
C TYR A 47 1.80 -34.92 -12.56
N LEU A 48 1.23 -33.72 -12.64
CA LEU A 48 1.90 -32.57 -13.25
C LEU A 48 3.11 -32.10 -12.42
N LYS A 49 3.01 -32.13 -11.08
CA LYS A 49 4.17 -31.87 -10.18
C LYS A 49 5.30 -32.88 -10.42
N GLU A 50 4.98 -34.14 -10.67
CA GLU A 50 5.97 -35.17 -11.00
C GLU A 50 6.63 -34.93 -12.36
N LYS A 51 5.88 -34.53 -13.39
CA LYS A 51 6.43 -34.14 -14.69
C LYS A 51 7.48 -33.01 -14.55
N LEU A 52 7.18 -31.99 -13.74
CA LEU A 52 8.11 -30.89 -13.47
C LEU A 52 9.38 -31.39 -12.77
N LYS A 53 9.25 -32.28 -11.78
CA LYS A 53 10.41 -32.90 -11.11
C LYS A 53 11.27 -33.74 -12.08
N ASN A 54 10.66 -34.31 -13.10
CA ASN A 54 11.33 -35.08 -14.14
C ASN A 54 11.94 -34.23 -15.26
N GLY A 55 11.91 -32.89 -15.12
CA GLY A 55 12.60 -31.94 -16.01
C GLY A 55 11.71 -31.33 -17.11
N ALA A 56 10.40 -31.52 -17.10
CA ALA A 56 9.49 -30.80 -18.00
C ALA A 56 9.44 -29.32 -17.58
N SER A 57 9.33 -28.42 -18.56
CA SER A 57 9.14 -27.01 -18.30
C SER A 57 7.65 -26.68 -18.00
N LEU A 58 7.38 -25.51 -17.45
CA LEU A 58 6.00 -25.03 -17.26
C LEU A 58 5.28 -24.88 -18.61
N ASP A 59 5.98 -24.47 -19.67
CA ASP A 59 5.41 -24.36 -21.01
C ASP A 59 5.00 -25.70 -21.61
N ASP A 60 5.74 -26.78 -21.30
CA ASP A 60 5.41 -28.13 -21.78
C ASP A 60 4.10 -28.65 -21.17
N ILE A 61 3.86 -28.37 -19.90
CA ILE A 61 2.67 -28.83 -19.19
C ILE A 61 1.49 -27.84 -19.25
N LEU A 62 1.73 -26.60 -19.75
CA LEU A 62 0.73 -25.55 -19.79
C LEU A 62 -0.61 -25.97 -20.41
N PRO A 63 -0.65 -26.61 -21.61
CA PRO A 63 -1.94 -26.96 -22.19
C PRO A 63 -2.77 -27.91 -21.32
N GLU A 64 -2.12 -28.92 -20.71
CA GLU A 64 -2.77 -29.89 -19.84
C GLU A 64 -3.19 -29.25 -18.50
N ALA A 65 -2.34 -28.46 -17.89
CA ALA A 65 -2.64 -27.76 -16.63
C ALA A 65 -3.81 -26.77 -16.79
N PHE A 66 -3.84 -26.01 -17.89
CA PHE A 66 -4.95 -25.09 -18.17
C PHE A 66 -6.26 -25.83 -18.44
N ALA A 67 -6.22 -26.97 -19.14
CA ALA A 67 -7.40 -27.80 -19.38
C ALA A 67 -7.97 -28.38 -18.07
N VAL A 68 -7.09 -28.85 -17.16
CA VAL A 68 -7.47 -29.31 -15.82
C VAL A 68 -8.11 -28.20 -14.99
N CYS A 69 -7.47 -27.02 -14.94
CA CYS A 69 -8.00 -25.89 -14.18
C CYS A 69 -9.34 -25.39 -14.74
N ARG A 70 -9.47 -25.31 -16.07
CA ARG A 70 -10.70 -24.89 -16.75
C ARG A 70 -11.87 -25.84 -16.49
N GLU A 71 -11.63 -27.14 -16.41
CA GLU A 71 -12.66 -28.11 -16.03
C GLU A 71 -13.02 -28.01 -14.55
N ALA A 72 -12.04 -27.76 -13.69
CA ALA A 72 -12.26 -27.50 -12.27
C ALA A 72 -13.07 -26.21 -12.04
N ASP A 73 -12.76 -25.12 -12.78
CA ASP A 73 -13.55 -23.87 -12.76
C ASP A 73 -15.03 -24.16 -13.08
N TRP A 74 -15.27 -24.98 -14.08
CA TRP A 74 -16.63 -25.37 -14.46
C TRP A 74 -17.35 -26.19 -13.38
N ARG A 75 -16.68 -27.20 -12.82
CA ARG A 75 -17.29 -28.09 -11.81
C ARG A 75 -17.53 -27.39 -10.48
N VAL A 76 -16.60 -26.54 -10.06
CA VAL A 76 -16.61 -25.91 -8.73
C VAL A 76 -17.40 -24.60 -8.70
N LEU A 77 -17.25 -23.77 -9.73
CA LEU A 77 -17.83 -22.44 -9.80
C LEU A 77 -19.02 -22.34 -10.78
N GLY A 78 -19.26 -23.36 -11.62
CA GLY A 78 -20.23 -23.25 -12.71
C GLY A 78 -19.81 -22.27 -13.81
N LEU A 79 -18.56 -21.83 -13.80
CA LEU A 79 -18.00 -20.85 -14.74
C LEU A 79 -16.97 -21.50 -15.65
N LYS A 80 -17.26 -21.53 -16.95
CA LYS A 80 -16.35 -22.10 -17.94
C LYS A 80 -15.56 -21.02 -18.66
N PRO A 81 -14.22 -20.94 -18.48
CA PRO A 81 -13.41 -19.91 -19.15
C PRO A 81 -13.57 -19.92 -20.68
N TYR A 82 -13.81 -18.74 -21.25
CA TYR A 82 -13.92 -18.55 -22.70
C TYR A 82 -12.54 -18.64 -23.39
N PRO A 83 -12.49 -18.87 -24.73
CA PRO A 83 -11.23 -18.91 -25.47
C PRO A 83 -10.38 -17.66 -25.28
N VAL A 84 -10.98 -16.47 -25.21
CA VAL A 84 -10.29 -15.19 -24.93
C VAL A 84 -9.69 -15.14 -23.54
N GLN A 85 -10.33 -15.78 -22.56
CA GLN A 85 -9.83 -15.87 -21.17
C GLN A 85 -8.64 -16.84 -21.07
N ILE A 86 -8.63 -17.94 -21.81
CA ILE A 86 -7.47 -18.84 -21.93
C ILE A 86 -6.26 -18.05 -22.48
N ILE A 87 -6.48 -17.25 -23.53
CA ILE A 87 -5.44 -16.38 -24.10
C ILE A 87 -4.91 -15.42 -23.02
N GLY A 88 -5.80 -14.80 -22.23
CA GLY A 88 -5.44 -13.93 -21.12
C GLY A 88 -4.56 -14.63 -20.09
N GLY A 89 -4.92 -15.84 -19.69
CA GLY A 89 -4.13 -16.66 -18.77
C GLY A 89 -2.72 -16.98 -19.31
N ILE A 90 -2.59 -17.26 -20.60
CA ILE A 90 -1.27 -17.51 -21.24
C ILE A 90 -0.44 -16.21 -21.27
N VAL A 91 -1.06 -15.07 -21.52
CA VAL A 91 -0.38 -13.75 -21.49
C VAL A 91 0.20 -13.47 -20.09
N LEU A 92 -0.60 -13.71 -19.05
CA LEU A 92 -0.16 -13.57 -17.65
C LEU A 92 1.02 -14.51 -17.32
N HIS A 93 0.92 -15.77 -17.76
CA HIS A 93 2.00 -16.74 -17.57
C HIS A 93 3.30 -16.29 -18.23
N ARG A 94 3.24 -15.57 -19.35
CA ARG A 94 4.41 -15.05 -20.10
C ARG A 94 4.96 -13.74 -19.58
N SER A 95 4.62 -13.35 -18.35
CA SER A 95 5.09 -12.10 -17.74
C SER A 95 4.74 -10.86 -18.57
N CYS A 96 3.50 -10.83 -19.07
CA CYS A 96 2.94 -9.70 -19.82
C CYS A 96 1.70 -9.16 -19.10
N ILE A 97 1.28 -7.98 -19.49
CA ILE A 97 0.00 -7.40 -19.05
C ILE A 97 -1.10 -7.86 -20.01
N ALA A 98 -2.07 -8.57 -19.44
CA ALA A 98 -3.30 -8.93 -20.15
C ALA A 98 -4.28 -7.75 -20.10
N GLU A 99 -4.33 -6.95 -21.17
CA GLU A 99 -5.32 -5.90 -21.28
C GLU A 99 -6.64 -6.48 -21.77
N MET A 100 -7.56 -6.67 -20.83
CA MET A 100 -8.90 -7.17 -21.06
C MET A 100 -9.92 -6.15 -20.59
N GLN A 101 -10.92 -5.86 -21.39
CA GLN A 101 -11.95 -4.88 -21.04
C GLN A 101 -12.64 -5.24 -19.71
N THR A 102 -13.15 -4.24 -19.02
CA THR A 102 -13.89 -4.42 -17.78
C THR A 102 -15.13 -5.30 -18.05
N GLY A 103 -15.40 -6.26 -17.17
CA GLY A 103 -16.49 -7.23 -17.35
C GLY A 103 -16.15 -8.47 -18.18
N GLU A 104 -14.90 -8.65 -18.62
CA GLU A 104 -14.45 -9.88 -19.33
C GLU A 104 -14.02 -11.02 -18.39
N GLY A 105 -14.23 -10.89 -17.08
CA GLY A 105 -13.96 -11.94 -16.09
C GLY A 105 -12.47 -12.16 -15.79
N LYS A 106 -11.69 -11.09 -15.63
CA LYS A 106 -10.26 -11.14 -15.31
C LYS A 106 -9.93 -12.02 -14.10
N THR A 107 -10.73 -11.97 -13.06
CA THR A 107 -10.55 -12.80 -11.85
C THR A 107 -10.52 -14.30 -12.17
N LEU A 108 -11.39 -14.76 -13.07
CA LEU A 108 -11.42 -16.15 -13.54
C LEU A 108 -10.21 -16.45 -14.44
N VAL A 109 -9.75 -15.49 -15.25
CA VAL A 109 -8.55 -15.65 -16.10
C VAL A 109 -7.32 -16.00 -15.27
N ALA A 110 -7.19 -15.41 -14.10
CA ALA A 110 -6.05 -15.62 -13.22
C ALA A 110 -5.95 -17.05 -12.66
N THR A 111 -7.06 -17.82 -12.60
CA THR A 111 -7.05 -19.19 -12.04
C THR A 111 -6.07 -20.10 -12.72
N MET A 112 -6.06 -20.09 -14.06
CA MET A 112 -5.23 -20.98 -14.87
C MET A 112 -3.72 -20.74 -14.72
N PRO A 113 -3.18 -19.50 -14.88
CA PRO A 113 -1.75 -19.25 -14.67
C PRO A 113 -1.34 -19.37 -13.21
N VAL A 114 -2.21 -19.06 -12.23
CA VAL A 114 -1.95 -19.29 -10.82
C VAL A 114 -1.78 -20.78 -10.55
N TYR A 115 -2.72 -21.62 -11.00
CA TYR A 115 -2.62 -23.08 -10.85
C TYR A 115 -1.32 -23.63 -11.45
N LEU A 116 -1.02 -23.28 -12.72
CA LEU A 116 0.20 -23.74 -13.40
C LEU A 116 1.47 -23.38 -12.62
N ASN A 117 1.61 -22.13 -12.19
CA ASN A 117 2.81 -21.69 -11.52
C ASN A 117 2.91 -22.20 -10.06
N ALA A 118 1.77 -22.43 -9.38
CA ALA A 118 1.74 -23.01 -8.04
C ALA A 118 2.26 -24.47 -8.01
N LEU A 119 2.24 -25.19 -9.15
CA LEU A 119 2.80 -26.54 -9.25
C LEU A 119 4.31 -26.60 -8.97
N THR A 120 5.03 -25.48 -9.10
CA THR A 120 6.47 -25.41 -8.76
C THR A 120 6.71 -25.56 -7.27
N GLY A 121 5.75 -25.25 -6.41
CA GLY A 121 5.90 -25.20 -4.95
C GLY A 121 6.64 -23.97 -4.42
N GLU A 122 7.08 -23.05 -5.29
CA GLU A 122 7.73 -21.79 -4.86
C GLU A 122 6.74 -20.74 -4.33
N GLY A 123 5.44 -20.90 -4.56
CA GLY A 123 4.38 -19.99 -4.17
C GLY A 123 4.04 -18.96 -5.24
N VAL A 124 2.75 -18.62 -5.29
CA VAL A 124 2.20 -17.62 -6.20
C VAL A 124 1.50 -16.55 -5.39
N HIS A 125 1.80 -15.30 -5.63
CA HIS A 125 1.11 -14.17 -5.02
C HIS A 125 0.09 -13.58 -6.00
N VAL A 126 -1.15 -13.42 -5.55
CA VAL A 126 -2.20 -12.71 -6.28
C VAL A 126 -2.46 -11.40 -5.55
N VAL A 127 -2.06 -10.31 -6.19
CA VAL A 127 -2.02 -8.98 -5.57
C VAL A 127 -3.25 -8.18 -6.01
N THR A 128 -3.98 -7.65 -5.04
CA THR A 128 -5.17 -6.82 -5.26
C THR A 128 -5.00 -5.44 -4.64
N VAL A 129 -5.86 -4.49 -5.03
CA VAL A 129 -5.80 -3.10 -4.54
C VAL A 129 -6.37 -2.90 -3.14
N ASN A 130 -7.11 -3.85 -2.57
CA ASN A 130 -7.71 -3.70 -1.24
C ASN A 130 -8.10 -5.03 -0.60
N ASP A 131 -8.33 -5.01 0.73
CA ASP A 131 -8.65 -6.16 1.55
C ASP A 131 -9.95 -6.85 1.14
N TYR A 132 -10.96 -6.07 0.73
CA TYR A 132 -12.24 -6.61 0.29
C TYR A 132 -12.07 -7.53 -0.94
N LEU A 133 -11.35 -7.08 -1.96
CA LEU A 133 -11.09 -7.88 -3.17
C LEU A 133 -10.19 -9.08 -2.85
N ALA A 134 -9.15 -8.89 -2.04
CA ALA A 134 -8.27 -9.98 -1.61
C ALA A 134 -9.05 -11.09 -0.91
N LYS A 135 -9.94 -10.73 0.04
CA LYS A 135 -10.80 -11.67 0.76
C LYS A 135 -11.79 -12.35 -0.19
N ARG A 136 -12.55 -11.57 -0.96
CA ARG A 136 -13.56 -12.08 -1.90
C ARG A 136 -12.95 -13.09 -2.88
N ASP A 137 -11.85 -12.72 -3.52
CA ASP A 137 -11.26 -13.51 -4.58
C ASP A 137 -10.52 -14.75 -4.04
N SER A 138 -9.92 -14.67 -2.85
CA SER A 138 -9.32 -15.82 -2.17
C SER A 138 -10.39 -16.85 -1.73
N GLU A 139 -11.56 -16.39 -1.33
CA GLU A 139 -12.67 -17.26 -0.98
C GLU A 139 -13.29 -17.88 -2.23
N TRP A 140 -13.55 -17.10 -3.25
CA TRP A 140 -14.25 -17.51 -4.46
C TRP A 140 -13.36 -18.39 -5.36
N MET A 141 -12.22 -17.89 -5.84
CA MET A 141 -11.30 -18.67 -6.69
C MET A 141 -10.54 -19.72 -5.88
N GLY A 142 -10.36 -19.49 -4.59
CA GLY A 142 -9.74 -20.46 -3.68
C GLY A 142 -10.44 -21.81 -3.61
N LYS A 143 -11.75 -21.88 -3.93
CA LYS A 143 -12.48 -23.15 -4.04
C LYS A 143 -11.88 -24.05 -5.11
N VAL A 144 -11.52 -23.48 -6.27
CA VAL A 144 -10.92 -24.21 -7.39
C VAL A 144 -9.54 -24.75 -7.01
N TYR A 145 -8.72 -23.93 -6.39
CA TYR A 145 -7.37 -24.37 -5.97
C TYR A 145 -7.43 -25.47 -4.91
N ARG A 146 -8.31 -25.32 -3.90
CA ARG A 146 -8.51 -26.36 -2.88
C ARG A 146 -9.06 -27.66 -3.47
N PHE A 147 -10.00 -27.58 -4.42
CA PHE A 147 -10.48 -28.74 -5.15
C PHE A 147 -9.35 -29.46 -5.88
N LEU A 148 -8.42 -28.73 -6.49
CA LEU A 148 -7.25 -29.29 -7.16
C LEU A 148 -6.11 -29.67 -6.18
N GLY A 149 -6.34 -29.62 -4.88
CA GLY A 149 -5.37 -30.04 -3.86
C GLY A 149 -4.27 -29.05 -3.55
N LEU A 150 -4.46 -27.76 -3.85
CA LEU A 150 -3.57 -26.67 -3.49
C LEU A 150 -4.07 -25.94 -2.24
N THR A 151 -3.13 -25.37 -1.49
CA THR A 151 -3.41 -24.55 -0.31
C THR A 151 -3.53 -23.09 -0.67
N VAL A 152 -4.44 -22.37 0.01
CA VAL A 152 -4.71 -20.94 -0.23
C VAL A 152 -4.57 -20.16 1.07
N GLY A 153 -3.77 -19.10 1.05
CA GLY A 153 -3.56 -18.14 2.12
C GLY A 153 -4.12 -16.76 1.78
N LEU A 154 -4.43 -15.99 2.82
CA LEU A 154 -4.91 -14.61 2.70
C LEU A 154 -4.08 -13.70 3.61
N VAL A 155 -3.57 -12.60 3.07
CA VAL A 155 -2.79 -11.58 3.77
C VAL A 155 -3.48 -10.22 3.61
N ILE A 156 -4.13 -9.78 4.67
CA ILE A 156 -4.82 -8.49 4.78
C ILE A 156 -4.45 -7.82 6.11
N HIS A 157 -4.87 -6.59 6.31
CA HIS A 157 -4.45 -5.77 7.46
C HIS A 157 -4.64 -6.45 8.82
N ASP A 158 -5.77 -7.09 9.06
CA ASP A 158 -6.14 -7.64 10.37
C ASP A 158 -5.53 -9.02 10.70
N VAL A 159 -4.77 -9.61 9.76
CA VAL A 159 -4.17 -10.95 9.96
C VAL A 159 -2.96 -10.87 10.89
N GLN A 160 -2.98 -11.69 11.96
CA GLN A 160 -1.91 -11.75 12.95
C GLN A 160 -0.62 -12.34 12.36
N PRO A 161 0.58 -11.94 12.85
CA PRO A 161 1.86 -12.38 12.28
C PRO A 161 2.04 -13.90 12.19
N GLN A 162 1.51 -14.65 13.16
CA GLN A 162 1.59 -16.13 13.18
C GLN A 162 0.79 -16.75 12.03
N ASP A 163 -0.36 -16.18 11.69
CA ASP A 163 -1.21 -16.66 10.62
C ASP A 163 -0.74 -16.14 9.26
N ARG A 164 -0.09 -14.96 9.19
CA ARG A 164 0.58 -14.46 7.98
C ARG A 164 1.62 -15.45 7.46
N ARG A 165 2.45 -16.01 8.35
CA ARG A 165 3.45 -17.01 7.96
C ARG A 165 2.81 -18.25 7.32
N LYS A 166 1.70 -18.74 7.90
CA LYS A 166 0.94 -19.86 7.32
C LYS A 166 0.38 -19.51 5.94
N ALA A 167 -0.12 -18.27 5.79
CA ALA A 167 -0.66 -17.78 4.52
C ALA A 167 0.42 -17.70 3.43
N TYR A 168 1.63 -17.22 3.74
CA TYR A 168 2.74 -17.19 2.79
C TYR A 168 3.32 -18.58 2.47
N LEU A 169 3.16 -19.56 3.34
CA LEU A 169 3.56 -20.95 3.08
C LEU A 169 2.57 -21.70 2.19
N ALA A 170 1.38 -21.16 1.95
CA ALA A 170 0.40 -21.73 1.04
C ALA A 170 0.92 -21.72 -0.41
N ASP A 171 0.38 -22.61 -1.26
CA ASP A 171 0.72 -22.65 -2.69
C ASP A 171 0.32 -21.37 -3.42
N VAL A 172 -0.82 -20.76 -3.00
CA VAL A 172 -1.36 -19.51 -3.53
C VAL A 172 -1.64 -18.56 -2.37
N THR A 173 -1.13 -17.33 -2.43
CA THR A 173 -1.36 -16.31 -1.41
C THR A 173 -2.02 -15.09 -2.04
N TYR A 174 -3.24 -14.79 -1.62
CA TYR A 174 -3.93 -13.54 -1.94
C TYR A 174 -3.59 -12.46 -0.92
N GLY A 175 -3.45 -11.23 -1.36
CA GLY A 175 -3.22 -10.12 -0.46
C GLY A 175 -3.23 -8.77 -1.15
N THR A 176 -3.12 -7.70 -0.37
CA THR A 176 -3.01 -6.35 -0.91
C THR A 176 -1.56 -5.99 -1.19
N ASN A 177 -1.35 -5.14 -2.18
CA ASN A 177 -0.04 -4.61 -2.55
C ASN A 177 0.72 -4.03 -1.34
N ASN A 178 0.01 -3.31 -0.47
CA ASN A 178 0.57 -2.69 0.71
C ASN A 178 1.08 -3.73 1.73
N GLU A 179 0.25 -4.73 2.05
CA GLU A 179 0.62 -5.74 3.04
C GLU A 179 1.80 -6.60 2.59
N PHE A 180 1.84 -6.96 1.31
CA PHE A 180 3.00 -7.66 0.75
C PHE A 180 4.29 -6.85 0.90
N GLY A 181 4.25 -5.56 0.59
CA GLY A 181 5.42 -4.69 0.71
C GLY A 181 5.79 -4.39 2.16
N PHE A 182 4.81 -4.17 3.04
CA PHE A 182 5.09 -3.98 4.47
C PHE A 182 5.62 -5.24 5.14
N ASP A 183 5.14 -6.43 4.78
CA ASP A 183 5.68 -7.68 5.30
C ASP A 183 7.12 -7.90 4.85
N TYR A 184 7.47 -7.54 3.60
CA TYR A 184 8.85 -7.53 3.14
C TYR A 184 9.75 -6.62 3.99
N LEU A 185 9.30 -5.40 4.28
CA LEU A 185 10.05 -4.48 5.12
C LEU A 185 10.18 -5.02 6.56
N ARG A 186 9.08 -5.55 7.12
CA ARG A 186 9.09 -6.16 8.47
C ARG A 186 10.04 -7.35 8.55
N ASP A 187 10.07 -8.22 7.56
CA ASP A 187 10.95 -9.39 7.50
C ASP A 187 12.43 -8.98 7.49
N ASN A 188 12.75 -7.83 6.89
CA ASN A 188 14.10 -7.31 6.90
C ASN A 188 14.47 -6.52 8.19
N MET A 189 13.59 -6.48 9.17
CA MET A 189 13.84 -5.87 10.49
C MET A 189 13.82 -6.90 11.64
N VAL A 190 13.52 -8.19 11.36
CA VAL A 190 13.48 -9.22 12.40
C VAL A 190 14.87 -9.68 12.80
N VAL A 191 15.04 -10.08 14.07
CA VAL A 191 16.31 -10.58 14.63
C VAL A 191 16.48 -12.08 14.46
N TYR A 192 15.37 -12.81 14.23
CA TYR A 192 15.37 -14.27 14.10
C TYR A 192 14.66 -14.69 12.81
N LYS A 193 15.26 -15.61 12.05
CA LYS A 193 14.67 -16.21 10.84
C LYS A 193 13.28 -16.81 11.09
N ALA A 194 13.06 -17.36 12.27
CA ALA A 194 11.77 -17.92 12.66
C ALA A 194 10.64 -16.88 12.73
N SER A 195 11.00 -15.60 12.81
CA SER A 195 10.03 -14.48 12.84
C SER A 195 9.69 -13.94 11.44
N MET A 196 10.43 -14.33 10.41
CA MET A 196 10.10 -13.97 9.02
C MET A 196 8.82 -14.66 8.57
N VAL A 197 8.00 -13.95 7.81
CA VAL A 197 6.72 -14.47 7.31
C VAL A 197 6.78 -14.86 5.85
N GLN A 198 7.49 -14.10 5.00
CA GLN A 198 7.62 -14.38 3.56
C GLN A 198 8.67 -15.45 3.27
N ARG A 199 8.53 -16.13 2.12
CA ARG A 199 9.47 -17.16 1.67
C ARG A 199 10.22 -16.83 0.37
N GLY A 200 9.88 -15.74 -0.29
CA GLY A 200 10.50 -15.30 -1.53
C GLY A 200 9.50 -14.76 -2.55
N HIS A 201 10.02 -14.31 -3.70
CA HIS A 201 9.28 -13.60 -4.75
C HIS A 201 9.39 -14.37 -6.07
N ALA A 202 8.67 -15.52 -6.16
CA ALA A 202 8.73 -16.37 -7.34
C ALA A 202 7.85 -15.83 -8.49
N TYR A 203 6.54 -15.77 -8.29
CA TYR A 203 5.59 -15.28 -9.27
C TYR A 203 4.50 -14.41 -8.62
N ALA A 204 4.21 -13.28 -9.23
CA ALA A 204 3.05 -12.46 -8.85
C ALA A 204 2.16 -12.17 -10.06
N ILE A 205 0.86 -12.21 -9.84
CA ILE A 205 -0.16 -11.62 -10.71
C ILE A 205 -0.74 -10.41 -10.00
N VAL A 206 -0.67 -9.25 -10.66
CA VAL A 206 -1.20 -7.99 -10.14
C VAL A 206 -2.54 -7.71 -10.81
N ASP A 207 -3.63 -7.78 -10.04
CA ASP A 207 -4.95 -7.37 -10.52
C ASP A 207 -5.06 -5.85 -10.47
N GLU A 208 -5.71 -5.27 -11.48
CA GLU A 208 -5.77 -3.83 -11.68
C GLU A 208 -4.35 -3.20 -11.64
N VAL A 209 -3.45 -3.79 -12.45
CA VAL A 209 -2.00 -3.48 -12.46
C VAL A 209 -1.70 -2.00 -12.66
N ASP A 210 -2.53 -1.30 -13.40
CA ASP A 210 -2.41 0.14 -13.65
C ASP A 210 -2.68 0.98 -12.39
N SER A 211 -3.56 0.53 -11.48
CA SER A 211 -3.74 1.20 -10.20
C SER A 211 -2.52 1.03 -9.30
N ILE A 212 -2.05 -0.19 -9.18
CA ILE A 212 -0.97 -0.53 -8.25
C ILE A 212 0.37 -0.01 -8.73
N LEU A 213 0.72 -0.25 -10.00
CA LEU A 213 2.05 0.05 -10.52
C LEU A 213 2.20 1.47 -11.10
N ILE A 214 1.09 2.18 -11.34
CA ILE A 214 1.13 3.56 -11.85
C ILE A 214 0.59 4.54 -10.81
N ASP A 215 -0.67 4.39 -10.36
CA ASP A 215 -1.30 5.38 -9.48
C ASP A 215 -0.69 5.40 -8.08
N GLU A 216 -0.65 4.24 -7.42
CA GLU A 216 -0.12 4.11 -6.08
C GLU A 216 1.42 4.17 -6.02
N ALA A 217 2.09 4.00 -7.16
CA ALA A 217 3.54 4.01 -7.25
C ALA A 217 4.20 5.40 -7.18
N ARG A 218 3.46 6.43 -6.80
CA ARG A 218 3.97 7.79 -6.54
C ARG A 218 4.64 7.94 -5.18
N THR A 219 4.23 7.14 -4.20
CA THR A 219 4.74 7.19 -2.84
C THR A 219 5.35 5.85 -2.43
N PRO A 220 6.51 5.84 -1.77
CA PRO A 220 7.09 4.61 -1.26
C PRO A 220 6.28 4.05 -0.08
N LEU A 221 6.46 2.78 0.20
CA LEU A 221 6.06 2.15 1.46
C LEU A 221 7.09 2.51 2.53
N ILE A 222 6.63 3.00 3.66
CA ILE A 222 7.50 3.45 4.75
C ILE A 222 7.04 2.83 6.07
N ILE A 223 7.96 2.22 6.80
CA ILE A 223 7.78 1.88 8.20
C ILE A 223 8.42 2.98 9.03
N SER A 224 7.63 3.63 9.87
CA SER A 224 8.08 4.73 10.71
C SER A 224 8.17 4.31 12.18
N GLY A 225 9.16 4.83 12.88
CA GLY A 225 9.29 4.76 14.32
C GLY A 225 9.02 6.10 14.97
N LYS A 226 9.00 6.12 16.31
CA LYS A 226 8.80 7.35 17.08
C LYS A 226 10.05 8.23 17.00
N GLY A 227 9.91 9.43 16.47
CA GLY A 227 10.93 10.49 16.45
C GLY A 227 10.83 11.45 17.64
N GLU A 228 11.38 12.62 17.46
CA GLU A 228 11.36 13.70 18.47
C GLU A 228 9.97 14.34 18.60
N ASP A 229 9.67 14.87 19.78
CA ASP A 229 8.41 15.59 20.03
C ASP A 229 8.53 17.05 19.63
N SER A 230 8.20 17.35 18.40
CA SER A 230 8.20 18.71 17.82
C SER A 230 6.81 19.35 17.72
N SER A 231 5.82 18.78 18.40
CA SER A 231 4.40 19.21 18.33
C SER A 231 4.18 20.70 18.59
N VAL A 232 5.00 21.31 19.46
CA VAL A 232 4.93 22.75 19.78
C VAL A 232 5.36 23.61 18.58
N MET A 233 6.38 23.18 17.83
CA MET A 233 6.90 23.93 16.69
C MET A 233 5.91 23.92 15.51
N TYR A 234 5.25 22.79 15.24
CA TYR A 234 4.18 22.72 14.23
C TYR A 234 3.02 23.67 14.54
N LYS A 235 2.59 23.76 15.79
CA LYS A 235 1.54 24.71 16.19
C LYS A 235 1.98 26.15 16.01
N ARG A 236 3.22 26.49 16.40
CA ARG A 236 3.77 27.84 16.21
C ARG A 236 3.90 28.20 14.72
N ALA A 237 4.33 27.26 13.89
CA ALA A 237 4.43 27.45 12.44
C ALA A 237 3.04 27.62 11.79
N ASP A 238 2.04 26.86 12.23
CA ASP A 238 0.66 27.02 11.78
C ASP A 238 0.06 28.37 12.19
N ASP A 239 0.30 28.82 13.43
CA ASP A 239 -0.15 30.13 13.90
C ASP A 239 0.51 31.27 13.11
N PHE A 240 1.78 31.13 12.74
CA PHE A 240 2.45 32.03 11.83
C PHE A 240 1.84 32.01 10.43
N ALA A 241 1.65 30.83 9.85
CA ALA A 241 1.08 30.67 8.49
C ALA A 241 -0.33 31.26 8.36
N LYS A 242 -1.13 31.28 9.45
CA LYS A 242 -2.44 31.97 9.50
C LYS A 242 -2.34 33.49 9.26
N THR A 243 -1.21 34.08 9.57
CA THR A 243 -1.01 35.54 9.42
C THR A 243 -0.57 35.94 8.02
N LEU A 244 -0.18 34.98 7.18
CA LEU A 244 0.37 35.23 5.85
C LEU A 244 -0.73 35.39 4.80
N LYS A 245 -0.49 36.26 3.82
CA LYS A 245 -1.34 36.45 2.66
C LYS A 245 -0.95 35.50 1.53
N LYS A 246 -1.91 34.65 1.11
CA LYS A 246 -1.75 33.72 0.00
C LYS A 246 -1.82 34.46 -1.35
N SER A 247 -0.91 34.17 -2.26
CA SER A 247 -0.99 34.47 -3.69
C SER A 247 -0.99 33.18 -4.50
N VAL A 248 -1.84 33.09 -5.52
CA VAL A 248 -1.91 31.92 -6.40
C VAL A 248 -1.38 32.34 -7.77
N ILE A 249 -0.37 31.64 -8.26
CA ILE A 249 0.09 31.80 -9.64
C ILE A 249 -0.71 30.85 -10.52
N VAL A 250 -1.41 31.43 -11.48
CA VAL A 250 -1.99 30.73 -12.61
C VAL A 250 -1.05 31.04 -13.80
N GLU A 251 -0.06 30.17 -14.03
CA GLU A 251 0.88 30.39 -15.14
C GLU A 251 0.20 30.28 -16.48
N LEU A 252 0.38 31.33 -17.27
CA LEU A 252 -0.12 31.45 -18.65
C LEU A 252 0.98 31.42 -19.71
N ASP A 253 2.22 31.16 -19.48
CA ASP A 253 3.29 30.84 -20.47
C ASP A 253 4.68 30.93 -19.86
N ASP A 254 5.66 30.22 -20.46
CA ASP A 254 7.10 30.15 -20.11
C ASP A 254 7.87 31.50 -20.13
N LYS A 255 7.18 32.64 -20.03
CA LYS A 255 7.75 33.99 -20.05
C LYS A 255 7.07 34.89 -19.04
N VAL A 256 7.20 34.59 -17.75
CA VAL A 256 7.03 35.61 -16.73
C VAL A 256 8.40 36.22 -16.48
N GLU A 257 8.58 37.46 -16.89
CA GLU A 257 9.74 38.26 -16.52
C GLU A 257 9.79 38.40 -15.02
N ALA A 258 10.97 38.26 -14.44
CA ALA A 258 11.24 38.15 -13.00
C ALA A 258 10.86 39.40 -12.15
N ASP A 259 10.12 40.35 -12.71
CA ASP A 259 9.83 41.68 -12.11
C ASP A 259 8.35 41.94 -11.80
N GLU A 260 7.42 41.02 -11.99
CA GLU A 260 6.08 41.24 -11.46
C GLU A 260 6.06 41.05 -9.93
N GLN A 261 5.81 42.14 -9.21
CA GLN A 261 5.66 42.16 -7.75
C GLN A 261 4.45 41.26 -7.37
N VAL A 262 4.76 40.06 -6.90
CA VAL A 262 3.76 39.14 -6.38
C VAL A 262 3.18 39.74 -5.10
N ASP A 263 1.92 40.18 -5.12
CA ASP A 263 1.18 40.71 -3.96
C ASP A 263 0.76 39.60 -3.00
N GLY A 264 1.73 39.01 -2.28
CA GLY A 264 1.49 38.00 -1.25
C GLY A 264 2.74 37.66 -0.48
N ASP A 265 2.56 37.01 0.67
CA ASP A 265 3.66 36.58 1.55
C ASP A 265 4.15 35.18 1.18
N TYR A 266 3.32 34.37 0.55
CA TYR A 266 3.71 33.10 -0.05
C TYR A 266 2.90 32.85 -1.33
N VAL A 267 3.55 32.12 -2.23
CA VAL A 267 3.03 31.78 -3.55
C VAL A 267 2.64 30.32 -3.55
N VAL A 268 1.48 30.03 -4.13
CA VAL A 268 0.98 28.68 -4.32
C VAL A 268 0.94 28.36 -5.81
N ASP A 269 1.65 27.33 -6.20
CA ASP A 269 1.55 26.70 -7.51
C ASP A 269 0.63 25.47 -7.39
N GLU A 270 -0.61 25.62 -7.82
CA GLU A 270 -1.60 24.55 -7.75
C GLU A 270 -1.30 23.41 -8.73
N LYS A 271 -0.58 23.70 -9.84
CA LYS A 271 -0.21 22.71 -10.87
C LYS A 271 0.83 21.71 -10.34
N HIS A 272 1.82 22.21 -9.60
CA HIS A 272 2.89 21.37 -9.03
C HIS A 272 2.65 21.05 -7.56
N LYS A 273 1.54 21.51 -6.98
CA LYS A 273 1.21 21.37 -5.55
C LYS A 273 2.34 21.83 -4.63
N THR A 274 2.97 22.97 -4.97
CA THR A 274 4.07 23.57 -4.21
C THR A 274 3.69 24.93 -3.62
N CYS A 275 4.35 25.26 -2.49
CA CYS A 275 4.23 26.55 -1.85
C CYS A 275 5.61 27.10 -1.55
N THR A 276 5.82 28.40 -1.78
CA THR A 276 7.12 29.05 -1.53
C THR A 276 6.91 30.41 -0.90
N LEU A 277 7.69 30.75 0.13
CA LEU A 277 7.68 32.08 0.72
C LEU A 277 8.24 33.12 -0.28
N THR A 278 7.62 34.29 -0.32
CA THR A 278 8.17 35.48 -0.99
C THR A 278 9.18 36.17 -0.07
N GLU A 279 9.90 37.16 -0.60
CA GLU A 279 10.79 38.00 0.20
C GLU A 279 10.06 38.68 1.39
N SER A 280 8.80 39.10 1.17
CA SER A 280 7.93 39.62 2.23
C SER A 280 7.62 38.58 3.31
N GLY A 281 7.33 37.32 2.88
CA GLY A 281 7.07 36.22 3.80
C GLY A 281 8.29 35.82 4.62
N VAL A 282 9.46 35.79 4.00
CA VAL A 282 10.74 35.52 4.72
C VAL A 282 11.00 36.57 5.78
N LYS A 283 10.91 37.87 5.47
CA LYS A 283 11.08 38.96 6.46
C LYS A 283 10.09 38.85 7.62
N LYS A 284 8.85 38.50 7.36
CA LYS A 284 7.85 38.25 8.41
C LYS A 284 8.18 37.04 9.27
N ALA A 285 8.70 35.96 8.67
CA ALA A 285 9.12 34.76 9.38
C ALA A 285 10.31 35.06 10.31
N GLU A 286 11.31 35.74 9.80
CA GLU A 286 12.48 36.18 10.60
C GLU A 286 12.06 37.03 11.80
N ALA A 287 11.16 37.97 11.60
CA ALA A 287 10.62 38.79 12.67
C ALA A 287 9.78 38.00 13.69
N TRP A 288 8.92 37.05 13.22
CA TRP A 288 8.04 36.28 14.08
C TRP A 288 8.81 35.30 14.97
N PHE A 289 9.81 34.63 14.39
CA PHE A 289 10.61 33.63 15.10
C PHE A 289 11.86 34.23 15.78
N ASN A 290 12.12 35.51 15.56
CA ASN A 290 13.29 36.25 16.10
C ASN A 290 14.62 35.62 15.68
N VAL A 291 14.78 35.36 14.36
CA VAL A 291 16.00 34.85 13.72
C VAL A 291 16.55 35.94 12.77
N GLU A 292 17.86 36.02 12.63
CA GLU A 292 18.51 37.05 11.78
C GLU A 292 18.41 36.68 10.28
N ASN A 293 18.53 35.38 9.97
CA ASN A 293 18.49 34.90 8.61
C ASN A 293 17.87 33.49 8.57
N LEU A 294 16.70 33.35 7.89
CA LEU A 294 16.00 32.08 7.78
C LEU A 294 16.75 31.07 6.88
N ALA A 295 17.70 31.54 6.04
CA ALA A 295 18.45 30.69 5.13
C ALA A 295 19.70 30.07 5.75
N ASP A 296 20.06 30.43 6.98
CA ASP A 296 21.22 29.86 7.67
C ASP A 296 21.00 28.36 7.97
N ALA A 297 22.12 27.62 7.99
CA ALA A 297 22.09 26.18 8.26
C ALA A 297 21.43 25.84 9.61
N ASP A 298 21.65 26.66 10.65
CA ASP A 298 21.05 26.46 11.97
C ASP A 298 19.54 26.67 11.99
N ASN A 299 18.98 27.37 11.02
CA ASN A 299 17.56 27.66 10.88
C ASN A 299 16.80 26.73 9.90
N MET A 300 17.49 25.75 9.30
CA MET A 300 16.89 24.86 8.31
C MET A 300 15.68 24.06 8.87
N THR A 301 15.79 23.60 10.10
CA THR A 301 14.69 22.91 10.78
C THR A 301 13.47 23.81 10.98
N LEU A 302 13.69 25.07 11.37
CA LEU A 302 12.61 26.06 11.49
C LEU A 302 11.93 26.33 10.15
N ARG A 303 12.74 26.48 9.09
CA ARG A 303 12.24 26.64 7.73
C ARG A 303 11.38 25.47 7.29
N HIS A 304 11.79 24.24 7.60
CA HIS A 304 11.01 23.04 7.32
C HIS A 304 9.59 23.09 7.94
N TYR A 305 9.46 23.50 9.21
CA TYR A 305 8.15 23.65 9.85
C TYR A 305 7.30 24.73 9.18
N ILE A 306 7.89 25.84 8.77
CA ILE A 306 7.18 26.93 8.09
C ILE A 306 6.72 26.46 6.70
N ASP A 307 7.60 25.83 5.93
CA ASP A 307 7.28 25.30 4.60
C ASP A 307 6.18 24.25 4.68
N GLY A 308 6.20 23.36 5.68
CA GLY A 308 5.13 22.40 5.96
C GLY A 308 3.79 23.09 6.29
N ALA A 309 3.81 24.14 7.10
CA ALA A 309 2.60 24.87 7.49
C ALA A 309 1.96 25.63 6.32
N ILE A 310 2.76 26.33 5.48
CA ILE A 310 2.23 27.02 4.30
C ILE A 310 1.72 26.03 3.25
N LYS A 311 2.36 24.87 3.10
CA LYS A 311 1.91 23.79 2.21
C LYS A 311 0.59 23.18 2.69
N ALA A 312 0.48 22.89 3.99
CA ALA A 312 -0.77 22.38 4.58
C ALA A 312 -1.96 23.34 4.37
N ARG A 313 -1.73 24.66 4.40
CA ARG A 313 -2.75 25.68 4.22
C ARG A 313 -2.97 26.08 2.76
N GLY A 314 -1.92 26.08 1.96
CA GLY A 314 -1.95 26.52 0.57
C GLY A 314 -2.54 25.50 -0.38
N VAL A 315 -2.16 24.23 -0.24
CA VAL A 315 -2.39 23.16 -1.22
C VAL A 315 -3.27 22.04 -0.70
N MET A 316 -3.20 21.71 0.61
CA MET A 316 -3.94 20.58 1.16
C MET A 316 -5.35 20.96 1.56
N HIS A 317 -6.35 20.29 0.98
CA HIS A 317 -7.76 20.59 1.19
C HIS A 317 -8.47 19.47 1.92
N ARG A 318 -9.25 19.84 2.94
CA ARG A 318 -10.11 18.92 3.67
C ARG A 318 -11.21 18.39 2.74
N ASP A 319 -11.59 17.13 2.94
CA ASP A 319 -12.59 16.39 2.15
C ASP A 319 -12.17 16.11 0.68
N THR A 320 -10.94 16.50 0.31
CA THR A 320 -10.31 16.19 -0.99
C THR A 320 -9.05 15.36 -0.77
N ASP A 321 -8.04 15.91 -0.09
CA ASP A 321 -6.76 15.27 0.15
C ASP A 321 -6.76 14.46 1.47
N TYR A 322 -7.58 14.86 2.44
CA TYR A 322 -7.74 14.20 3.74
C TYR A 322 -9.10 14.47 4.35
N ILE A 323 -9.50 13.62 5.30
CA ILE A 323 -10.65 13.86 6.17
C ILE A 323 -10.23 13.89 7.63
N VAL A 324 -11.05 14.48 8.49
CA VAL A 324 -10.89 14.40 9.95
C VAL A 324 -12.03 13.56 10.52
N LYS A 325 -11.66 12.41 11.12
CA LYS A 325 -12.60 11.48 11.74
C LYS A 325 -12.06 11.06 13.10
N ASP A 326 -12.91 11.07 14.12
CA ASP A 326 -12.58 10.67 15.50
C ASP A 326 -11.38 11.41 16.12
N GLY A 327 -11.09 12.63 15.64
CA GLY A 327 -9.97 13.44 16.10
C GLY A 327 -8.63 13.13 15.42
N GLU A 328 -8.65 12.32 14.36
CA GLU A 328 -7.49 11.96 13.56
C GLU A 328 -7.62 12.45 12.12
N VAL A 329 -6.49 12.80 11.51
CA VAL A 329 -6.38 13.10 10.08
C VAL A 329 -6.16 11.79 9.34
N ILE A 330 -7.02 11.50 8.36
CA ILE A 330 -6.94 10.29 7.53
C ILE A 330 -6.79 10.73 6.07
N ILE A 331 -5.80 10.20 5.40
CA ILE A 331 -5.53 10.49 3.99
C ILE A 331 -6.66 9.95 3.13
N VAL A 332 -7.09 10.74 2.15
CA VAL A 332 -7.95 10.28 1.05
C VAL A 332 -7.05 10.01 -0.16
N ASP A 333 -7.09 8.80 -0.67
CA ASP A 333 -6.36 8.47 -1.88
C ASP A 333 -6.96 9.26 -3.07
N GLU A 334 -6.13 10.03 -3.71
CA GLU A 334 -6.51 10.93 -4.81
C GLU A 334 -7.12 10.17 -6.01
N PHE A 335 -6.68 8.91 -6.23
CA PHE A 335 -7.11 8.09 -7.37
C PHE A 335 -8.34 7.25 -7.08
N THR A 336 -8.35 6.61 -5.93
CA THR A 336 -9.47 5.70 -5.55
C THR A 336 -10.53 6.40 -4.72
N GLY A 337 -10.23 7.57 -4.15
CA GLY A 337 -11.10 8.28 -3.23
C GLY A 337 -11.34 7.53 -1.92
N ARG A 338 -10.50 6.53 -1.60
CA ARG A 338 -10.61 5.68 -0.41
C ARG A 338 -9.82 6.24 0.75
N LEU A 339 -10.27 5.93 1.96
CA LEU A 339 -9.56 6.28 3.17
C LEU A 339 -8.36 5.34 3.37
N MET A 340 -7.19 5.95 3.55
CA MET A 340 -5.94 5.23 3.77
C MET A 340 -5.60 5.21 5.26
N TYR A 341 -6.20 4.28 5.99
CA TYR A 341 -5.95 4.12 7.42
C TYR A 341 -4.50 3.72 7.70
N GLY A 342 -3.93 4.30 8.75
CA GLY A 342 -2.56 4.01 9.19
C GLY A 342 -1.46 4.61 8.31
N ARG A 343 -1.79 5.28 7.19
CA ARG A 343 -0.85 6.04 6.39
C ARG A 343 -0.78 7.49 6.84
N ARG A 344 0.41 8.10 6.68
CA ARG A 344 0.68 9.49 7.00
C ARG A 344 1.37 10.17 5.83
N PHE A 345 1.16 11.47 5.65
CA PHE A 345 1.96 12.28 4.74
C PHE A 345 3.38 12.39 5.26
N ASN A 346 4.35 12.37 4.36
CA ASN A 346 5.78 12.45 4.68
C ASN A 346 6.22 13.87 5.07
N ASP A 347 7.46 13.99 5.49
CA ASP A 347 8.16 15.25 5.70
C ASP A 347 7.42 16.22 6.63
N GLY A 348 6.87 15.74 7.73
CA GLY A 348 6.15 16.56 8.68
C GLY A 348 4.83 17.16 8.19
N LEU A 349 4.45 16.93 6.92
CA LEU A 349 3.21 17.48 6.35
C LEU A 349 1.96 16.99 7.08
N HIS A 350 1.96 15.73 7.55
CA HIS A 350 0.83 15.20 8.33
C HIS A 350 0.64 15.97 9.64
N GLN A 351 1.73 16.21 10.37
CA GLN A 351 1.73 17.01 11.60
C GLN A 351 1.33 18.46 11.35
N ALA A 352 1.76 19.02 10.23
CA ALA A 352 1.33 20.36 9.81
C ALA A 352 -0.18 20.43 9.53
N ILE A 353 -0.77 19.37 8.95
CA ILE A 353 -2.22 19.26 8.74
C ILE A 353 -2.93 19.04 10.08
N GLU A 354 -2.40 18.18 10.97
CA GLU A 354 -2.93 18.00 12.34
C GLU A 354 -2.96 19.34 13.10
N ALA A 355 -1.90 20.15 12.98
CA ALA A 355 -1.85 21.49 13.57
C ALA A 355 -2.90 22.44 12.93
N LYS A 356 -3.02 22.41 11.60
CA LYS A 356 -4.00 23.18 10.83
C LYS A 356 -5.44 22.89 11.27
N GLU A 357 -5.78 21.62 11.47
CA GLU A 357 -7.12 21.16 11.86
C GLU A 357 -7.36 21.24 13.38
N GLY A 358 -6.33 21.58 14.16
CA GLY A 358 -6.42 21.73 15.62
C GLY A 358 -6.62 20.41 16.37
N VAL A 359 -6.29 19.27 15.74
CA VAL A 359 -6.26 17.95 16.38
C VAL A 359 -4.95 17.75 17.16
N THR A 360 -4.83 16.63 17.86
CA THR A 360 -3.59 16.31 18.58
C THR A 360 -2.46 16.08 17.57
N VAL A 361 -1.43 16.93 17.61
CA VAL A 361 -0.24 16.76 16.77
C VAL A 361 0.60 15.62 17.34
N ALA A 362 0.78 14.55 16.56
CA ALA A 362 1.62 13.44 16.96
C ALA A 362 3.11 13.79 16.82
N ALA A 363 3.97 13.06 17.57
CA ALA A 363 5.41 13.19 17.43
C ALA A 363 5.86 12.91 15.98
N GLU A 364 6.95 13.53 15.56
CA GLU A 364 7.56 13.20 14.27
C GLU A 364 7.86 11.72 14.16
N SER A 365 7.80 11.22 12.97
CA SER A 365 8.12 9.83 12.68
C SER A 365 9.47 9.76 11.98
N LYS A 366 10.37 8.92 12.49
CA LYS A 366 11.63 8.60 11.85
C LYS A 366 11.45 7.42 10.92
N THR A 367 11.95 7.50 9.70
CA THR A 367 11.89 6.39 8.73
C THR A 367 12.79 5.25 9.18
N LEU A 368 12.22 4.08 9.46
CA LEU A 368 12.96 2.88 9.84
C LEU A 368 13.29 2.00 8.64
N ALA A 369 12.36 1.90 7.69
CA ALA A 369 12.54 1.17 6.45
C ALA A 369 11.63 1.74 5.38
N SER A 370 12.06 1.73 4.13
CA SER A 370 11.29 2.19 2.99
C SER A 370 11.59 1.35 1.75
N ILE A 371 10.61 1.24 0.85
CA ILE A 371 10.77 0.68 -0.49
C ILE A 371 9.70 1.25 -1.41
N THR A 372 10.05 1.55 -2.66
CA THR A 372 9.05 1.90 -3.67
C THR A 372 8.32 0.66 -4.18
N PHE A 373 7.07 0.81 -4.65
CA PHE A 373 6.36 -0.28 -5.31
C PHE A 373 7.12 -0.80 -6.53
N GLN A 374 7.75 0.11 -7.27
CA GLN A 374 8.55 -0.22 -8.44
C GLN A 374 9.64 -1.24 -8.08
N ASN A 375 10.45 -0.93 -7.08
CA ASN A 375 11.54 -1.80 -6.66
C ASN A 375 11.02 -3.09 -6.00
N TYR A 376 9.93 -3.03 -5.23
CA TYR A 376 9.33 -4.21 -4.64
C TYR A 376 8.85 -5.22 -5.71
N PHE A 377 8.06 -4.77 -6.70
CA PHE A 377 7.54 -5.68 -7.74
C PHE A 377 8.60 -6.16 -8.73
N ARG A 378 9.68 -5.40 -8.92
CA ARG A 378 10.86 -5.84 -9.72
C ARG A 378 11.64 -7.00 -9.09
N MET A 379 11.45 -7.29 -7.80
CA MET A 379 12.07 -8.43 -7.12
C MET A 379 11.46 -9.78 -7.52
N TYR A 380 10.24 -9.81 -8.06
CA TYR A 380 9.64 -11.06 -8.51
C TYR A 380 10.39 -11.61 -9.73
N LYS A 381 10.74 -12.89 -9.67
CA LYS A 381 11.35 -13.60 -10.83
C LYS A 381 10.45 -13.55 -12.06
N LYS A 382 9.11 -13.52 -11.80
CA LYS A 382 8.08 -13.53 -12.81
C LYS A 382 6.93 -12.65 -12.35
N LEU A 383 6.58 -11.64 -13.16
CA LEU A 383 5.52 -10.68 -12.87
C LEU A 383 4.53 -10.63 -14.03
N GLY A 384 3.24 -10.79 -13.76
CA GLY A 384 2.15 -10.60 -14.72
C GLY A 384 1.14 -9.60 -14.18
N GLY A 385 0.43 -8.92 -15.05
CA GLY A 385 -0.59 -7.96 -14.65
C GLY A 385 -1.84 -8.02 -15.51
N MET A 386 -2.98 -7.62 -14.97
CA MET A 386 -4.22 -7.53 -15.73
C MET A 386 -4.97 -6.25 -15.40
N THR A 387 -5.54 -5.62 -16.44
CA THR A 387 -6.39 -4.44 -16.32
C THR A 387 -7.20 -4.24 -17.62
N GLY A 388 -8.13 -3.31 -17.62
CA GLY A 388 -8.88 -2.92 -18.82
C GLY A 388 -8.30 -1.72 -19.56
N THR A 389 -7.23 -1.09 -19.08
CA THR A 389 -6.80 0.25 -19.50
C THR A 389 -5.29 0.48 -19.49
N ALA A 390 -4.48 -0.54 -19.76
CA ALA A 390 -3.02 -0.42 -19.72
C ALA A 390 -2.40 0.33 -20.89
N SER A 391 -3.00 0.29 -22.07
CA SER A 391 -2.40 0.79 -23.33
C SER A 391 -2.00 2.26 -23.31
N THR A 392 -2.61 3.09 -22.48
CA THR A 392 -2.26 4.51 -22.35
C THR A 392 -0.91 4.74 -21.69
N GLU A 393 -0.45 3.79 -20.87
CA GLU A 393 0.77 3.84 -20.07
C GLU A 393 1.81 2.78 -20.53
N ALA A 394 1.73 2.35 -21.80
CA ALA A 394 2.56 1.24 -22.33
C ALA A 394 4.05 1.52 -22.22
N ASP A 395 4.47 2.76 -22.45
CA ASP A 395 5.87 3.18 -22.39
C ASP A 395 6.39 3.04 -20.94
N GLU A 396 5.60 3.45 -19.95
CA GLU A 396 5.97 3.37 -18.53
C GLU A 396 6.07 1.92 -18.06
N PHE A 397 5.11 1.05 -18.40
CA PHE A 397 5.19 -0.37 -18.06
C PHE A 397 6.41 -1.06 -18.66
N SER A 398 6.76 -0.71 -19.89
CA SER A 398 7.93 -1.25 -20.58
C SER A 398 9.23 -0.74 -19.96
N GLU A 399 9.34 0.57 -19.68
CA GLU A 399 10.57 1.22 -19.22
C GLU A 399 10.88 0.87 -17.75
N ILE A 400 9.87 0.91 -16.89
CA ILE A 400 10.07 0.73 -15.44
C ILE A 400 10.07 -0.76 -15.05
N TYR A 401 9.09 -1.52 -15.55
CA TYR A 401 8.86 -2.91 -15.10
C TYR A 401 9.27 -3.97 -16.13
N GLY A 402 9.65 -3.56 -17.35
CA GLY A 402 9.94 -4.50 -18.44
C GLY A 402 8.70 -5.27 -18.92
N LEU A 403 7.49 -4.82 -18.58
CA LEU A 403 6.24 -5.49 -18.92
C LEU A 403 5.71 -5.00 -20.27
N GLN A 404 5.40 -5.94 -21.15
CA GLN A 404 4.73 -5.68 -22.41
C GLN A 404 3.23 -5.88 -22.30
N ILE A 405 2.44 -5.09 -23.06
CA ILE A 405 0.98 -5.17 -23.03
C ILE A 405 0.49 -5.97 -24.22
N VAL A 406 -0.42 -6.90 -23.95
CA VAL A 406 -1.15 -7.65 -24.97
C VAL A 406 -2.63 -7.33 -24.83
N SER A 407 -3.18 -6.59 -25.81
CA SER A 407 -4.60 -6.26 -25.85
C SER A 407 -5.39 -7.46 -26.41
N ILE A 408 -6.27 -8.02 -25.58
CA ILE A 408 -7.03 -9.22 -25.86
C ILE A 408 -8.41 -8.83 -26.41
N PRO A 409 -8.87 -9.41 -27.51
CA PRO A 409 -10.19 -9.11 -28.05
C PRO A 409 -11.29 -9.52 -27.06
N THR A 410 -12.40 -8.79 -27.06
CA THR A 410 -13.57 -9.09 -26.23
C THR A 410 -14.28 -10.36 -26.70
N ASN A 411 -14.89 -11.10 -25.77
CA ASN A 411 -15.67 -12.30 -26.07
C ASN A 411 -16.88 -11.99 -26.97
N LYS A 412 -17.58 -10.88 -26.69
CA LYS A 412 -18.67 -10.35 -27.52
C LYS A 412 -18.32 -8.94 -28.01
N PRO A 413 -18.77 -8.53 -29.22
CA PRO A 413 -18.55 -7.18 -29.72
C PRO A 413 -19.13 -6.13 -28.79
N ARG A 414 -18.38 -5.04 -28.60
CA ARG A 414 -18.80 -3.91 -27.73
C ARG A 414 -19.97 -3.15 -28.39
N ALA A 415 -21.09 -3.06 -27.67
CA ALA A 415 -22.28 -2.32 -28.12
C ALA A 415 -22.41 -0.91 -27.51
N ARG A 416 -21.55 -0.53 -26.56
CA ARG A 416 -21.55 0.78 -25.90
C ARG A 416 -21.27 1.92 -26.89
N LYS A 417 -22.03 3.02 -26.74
CA LYS A 417 -21.86 4.24 -27.51
C LYS A 417 -21.19 5.31 -26.65
N ASP A 418 -19.97 5.71 -26.99
CA ASP A 418 -19.28 6.81 -26.34
C ASP A 418 -19.63 8.12 -27.06
N LEU A 419 -20.47 8.96 -26.43
CA LEU A 419 -20.92 10.23 -26.98
C LEU A 419 -19.84 11.32 -26.88
N PRO A 420 -19.86 12.36 -27.75
CA PRO A 420 -18.96 13.50 -27.63
C PRO A 420 -19.12 14.23 -26.31
N ASP A 421 -18.04 14.84 -25.82
CA ASP A 421 -18.06 15.67 -24.62
C ASP A 421 -18.93 16.91 -24.84
N SER A 422 -19.70 17.28 -23.82
CA SER A 422 -20.45 18.55 -23.78
C SER A 422 -19.72 19.53 -22.87
N VAL A 423 -19.24 20.64 -23.43
CA VAL A 423 -18.48 21.64 -22.69
C VAL A 423 -19.37 22.86 -22.42
N TYR A 424 -19.36 23.35 -21.20
CA TYR A 424 -20.14 24.50 -20.73
C TYR A 424 -19.19 25.61 -20.27
N LYS A 425 -19.67 26.84 -20.29
CA LYS A 425 -18.90 27.99 -19.84
C LYS A 425 -18.67 27.95 -18.31
N THR A 426 -19.72 27.65 -17.54
CA THR A 426 -19.70 27.66 -16.07
C THR A 426 -19.99 26.30 -15.47
N ILE A 427 -19.56 26.11 -14.21
CA ILE A 427 -19.89 24.91 -13.42
C ILE A 427 -21.40 24.76 -13.21
N ASN A 428 -22.12 25.89 -13.03
CA ASN A 428 -23.57 25.87 -12.86
C ASN A 428 -24.31 25.38 -14.10
N GLY A 429 -23.92 25.88 -15.30
CA GLY A 429 -24.49 25.41 -16.56
C GLY A 429 -24.23 23.91 -16.77
N LYS A 430 -23.01 23.44 -16.45
CA LYS A 430 -22.66 22.03 -16.46
C LYS A 430 -23.57 21.19 -15.55
N TYR A 431 -23.73 21.58 -14.29
CA TYR A 431 -24.59 20.82 -13.34
C TYR A 431 -26.04 20.81 -13.75
N ASN A 432 -26.59 21.91 -14.27
CA ASN A 432 -27.94 21.94 -14.82
C ASN A 432 -28.13 20.89 -15.91
N ALA A 433 -27.18 20.84 -16.86
CA ALA A 433 -27.22 19.87 -17.95
C ALA A 433 -27.07 18.41 -17.47
N VAL A 434 -26.22 18.15 -16.49
CA VAL A 434 -26.09 16.84 -15.85
C VAL A 434 -27.42 16.41 -15.22
N ILE A 435 -28.06 17.29 -14.47
CA ILE A 435 -29.33 17.01 -13.81
C ILE A 435 -30.44 16.73 -14.83
N GLU A 436 -30.52 17.47 -15.92
CA GLU A 436 -31.48 17.24 -16.99
C GLU A 436 -31.23 15.90 -17.69
N GLN A 437 -29.98 15.54 -17.96
CA GLN A 437 -29.64 14.23 -18.53
C GLN A 437 -30.00 13.08 -17.58
N VAL A 438 -29.74 13.24 -16.28
CA VAL A 438 -30.14 12.26 -15.26
C VAL A 438 -31.66 12.13 -15.21
N ALA A 439 -32.41 13.25 -15.21
CA ALA A 439 -33.86 13.25 -15.20
C ALA A 439 -34.44 12.55 -16.45
N GLU A 440 -33.88 12.83 -17.63
CA GLU A 440 -34.29 12.19 -18.88
C GLU A 440 -34.08 10.66 -18.85
N CYS A 441 -32.91 10.20 -18.40
CA CYS A 441 -32.59 8.80 -18.27
C CYS A 441 -33.49 8.11 -17.23
N HIS A 442 -33.68 8.73 -16.07
CA HIS A 442 -34.52 8.23 -14.99
C HIS A 442 -35.99 8.07 -15.45
N ALA A 443 -36.51 9.06 -16.19
CA ALA A 443 -37.87 9.00 -16.75
C ALA A 443 -38.03 7.86 -17.78
N LYS A 444 -36.96 7.50 -18.50
CA LYS A 444 -36.95 6.34 -19.43
C LYS A 444 -36.74 5.01 -18.73
N GLY A 445 -36.54 5.00 -17.41
CA GLY A 445 -36.14 3.79 -16.68
C GLY A 445 -34.69 3.33 -16.94
N GLN A 446 -33.86 4.17 -17.55
CA GLN A 446 -32.46 3.88 -17.81
C GLN A 446 -31.62 4.17 -16.55
N PRO A 447 -30.82 3.21 -16.02
CA PRO A 447 -29.94 3.46 -14.89
C PRO A 447 -28.78 4.38 -15.27
N VAL A 448 -28.39 5.24 -14.31
CA VAL A 448 -27.36 6.26 -14.48
C VAL A 448 -26.30 6.13 -13.40
N LEU A 449 -25.04 6.11 -13.81
CA LEU A 449 -23.88 6.25 -12.92
C LEU A 449 -23.20 7.58 -13.22
N VAL A 450 -23.19 8.48 -12.23
CA VAL A 450 -22.54 9.79 -12.32
C VAL A 450 -21.19 9.73 -11.60
N GLY A 451 -20.10 9.87 -12.36
CA GLY A 451 -18.73 9.95 -11.82
C GLY A 451 -18.36 11.39 -11.46
N THR A 452 -17.84 11.59 -10.26
CA THR A 452 -17.33 12.88 -9.76
C THR A 452 -15.88 12.71 -9.27
N VAL A 453 -15.09 13.78 -9.33
CA VAL A 453 -13.65 13.73 -8.96
C VAL A 453 -13.40 13.92 -7.46
N SER A 454 -14.36 14.47 -6.70
CA SER A 454 -14.20 14.67 -5.25
C SER A 454 -15.48 14.39 -4.46
N VAL A 455 -15.30 14.16 -3.15
CA VAL A 455 -16.42 13.96 -2.20
C VAL A 455 -17.29 15.20 -2.16
N GLU A 456 -16.70 16.39 -2.13
CA GLU A 456 -17.41 17.67 -2.10
C GLU A 456 -18.32 17.83 -3.33
N LYS A 457 -17.78 17.60 -4.54
CA LYS A 457 -18.56 17.68 -5.80
C LYS A 457 -19.68 16.64 -5.83
N SER A 458 -19.46 15.44 -5.25
CA SER A 458 -20.52 14.42 -5.13
C SER A 458 -21.64 14.84 -4.20
N GLU A 459 -21.33 15.46 -3.06
CA GLU A 459 -22.31 15.99 -2.12
C GLU A 459 -23.08 17.20 -2.67
N ALA A 460 -22.38 18.09 -3.40
CA ALA A 460 -23.01 19.23 -4.08
C ALA A 460 -24.05 18.76 -5.11
N LEU A 461 -23.68 17.81 -5.97
CA LEU A 461 -24.57 17.23 -6.96
C LEU A 461 -25.75 16.49 -6.30
N SER A 462 -25.50 15.75 -5.22
CA SER A 462 -26.53 15.07 -4.44
C SER A 462 -27.58 16.07 -3.90
N LYS A 463 -27.15 17.21 -3.38
CA LYS A 463 -28.08 18.28 -2.91
C LYS A 463 -28.96 18.83 -4.05
N LEU A 464 -28.38 18.96 -5.24
CA LEU A 464 -29.11 19.43 -6.41
C LEU A 464 -30.14 18.41 -6.92
N LEU A 465 -29.78 17.13 -6.98
CA LEU A 465 -30.69 16.05 -7.37
C LEU A 465 -31.85 15.89 -6.36
N LYS A 466 -31.58 16.01 -5.05
CA LYS A 466 -32.60 16.03 -4.00
C LYS A 466 -33.62 17.17 -4.18
N LYS A 467 -33.15 18.37 -4.56
CA LYS A 467 -34.02 19.51 -4.86
C LYS A 467 -34.96 19.25 -6.05
N ARG A 468 -34.51 18.45 -7.02
CA ARG A 468 -35.33 18.01 -8.17
C ARG A 468 -36.23 16.80 -7.86
N GLY A 469 -36.14 16.21 -6.66
CA GLY A 469 -36.93 15.06 -6.25
C GLY A 469 -36.48 13.73 -6.87
N ILE A 470 -35.24 13.62 -7.33
CA ILE A 470 -34.68 12.39 -7.90
C ILE A 470 -34.04 11.60 -6.77
N GLU A 471 -34.57 10.39 -6.52
CA GLU A 471 -33.96 9.44 -5.57
C GLU A 471 -32.64 8.92 -6.12
N HIS A 472 -31.60 8.90 -5.30
CA HIS A 472 -30.27 8.47 -5.72
C HIS A 472 -29.44 7.95 -4.55
N ASN A 473 -28.46 7.12 -4.87
CA ASN A 473 -27.44 6.65 -3.93
C ASN A 473 -26.15 7.46 -4.14
N VAL A 474 -25.44 7.72 -3.03
CA VAL A 474 -24.12 8.36 -3.08
C VAL A 474 -23.09 7.38 -2.58
N LEU A 475 -22.04 7.16 -3.38
CA LEU A 475 -20.93 6.29 -3.08
C LEU A 475 -19.65 7.12 -3.04
N ASN A 476 -19.17 7.39 -1.84
CA ASN A 476 -17.94 8.14 -1.60
C ASN A 476 -17.16 7.55 -0.41
N ALA A 477 -15.99 8.10 -0.11
CA ALA A 477 -15.12 7.64 0.95
C ALA A 477 -15.78 7.52 2.34
N LYS A 478 -16.82 8.30 2.60
CA LYS A 478 -17.56 8.25 3.87
C LYS A 478 -18.49 7.01 4.01
N GLN A 479 -18.78 6.31 2.93
CA GLN A 479 -19.74 5.18 2.86
C GLN A 479 -19.14 3.89 2.28
N HIS A 480 -17.84 3.69 2.41
CA HIS A 480 -17.12 2.56 1.81
C HIS A 480 -17.62 1.19 2.30
N GLU A 481 -18.14 1.09 3.53
CA GLU A 481 -18.69 -0.18 4.08
C GLU A 481 -19.91 -0.70 3.30
N ARG A 482 -20.67 0.22 2.67
CA ARG A 482 -21.84 -0.12 1.86
C ARG A 482 -21.58 -0.13 0.36
N GLU A 483 -20.35 -0.01 -0.04
CA GLU A 483 -19.94 0.11 -1.45
C GLU A 483 -20.48 -1.04 -2.30
N ALA A 484 -20.24 -2.28 -1.87
CA ALA A 484 -20.65 -3.48 -2.60
C ALA A 484 -22.18 -3.57 -2.75
N GLU A 485 -22.95 -3.17 -1.71
CA GLU A 485 -24.41 -3.12 -1.74
C GLU A 485 -24.92 -2.12 -2.79
N ILE A 486 -24.40 -0.90 -2.76
CA ILE A 486 -24.80 0.18 -3.67
C ILE A 486 -24.47 -0.16 -5.13
N VAL A 487 -23.26 -0.68 -5.38
CA VAL A 487 -22.82 -1.04 -6.73
C VAL A 487 -23.64 -2.20 -7.29
N ALA A 488 -23.98 -3.20 -6.46
CA ALA A 488 -24.80 -4.35 -6.89
C ALA A 488 -26.19 -3.92 -7.36
N GLN A 489 -26.72 -2.80 -6.87
CA GLN A 489 -28.03 -2.28 -7.22
C GLN A 489 -28.01 -1.13 -8.24
N ALA A 490 -26.80 -0.64 -8.63
CA ALA A 490 -26.67 0.49 -9.55
C ALA A 490 -27.19 0.21 -10.98
N GLY A 491 -27.36 -1.05 -11.35
CA GLY A 491 -27.92 -1.47 -12.65
C GLY A 491 -29.43 -1.68 -12.68
N LYS A 492 -30.17 -1.44 -11.59
CA LYS A 492 -31.62 -1.56 -11.55
C LYS A 492 -32.31 -0.51 -12.40
N GLN A 493 -33.55 -0.80 -12.83
CA GLN A 493 -34.34 0.10 -13.66
C GLN A 493 -34.48 1.46 -12.99
N GLY A 494 -34.07 2.55 -13.69
CA GLY A 494 -34.16 3.92 -13.22
C GLY A 494 -33.26 4.26 -12.02
N ALA A 495 -32.33 3.40 -11.60
CA ALA A 495 -31.41 3.68 -10.52
C ALA A 495 -30.47 4.85 -10.86
N VAL A 496 -30.28 5.76 -9.93
CA VAL A 496 -29.31 6.85 -10.05
C VAL A 496 -28.26 6.69 -8.95
N THR A 497 -27.00 6.59 -9.35
CA THR A 497 -25.86 6.44 -8.42
C THR A 497 -24.83 7.52 -8.70
N ILE A 498 -24.46 8.29 -7.69
CA ILE A 498 -23.31 9.22 -7.75
C ILE A 498 -22.13 8.51 -7.13
N ALA A 499 -21.04 8.37 -7.85
CA ALA A 499 -19.82 7.73 -7.34
C ALA A 499 -18.62 8.68 -7.46
N THR A 500 -17.89 8.86 -6.37
CA THR A 500 -16.56 9.45 -6.46
C THR A 500 -15.60 8.49 -7.11
N ASN A 501 -14.58 9.07 -7.68
CA ASN A 501 -13.48 8.45 -8.40
C ASN A 501 -13.29 6.97 -8.04
N MET A 502 -13.43 6.07 -9.00
CA MET A 502 -13.19 4.61 -8.85
C MET A 502 -13.96 3.84 -7.77
N ALA A 503 -14.86 4.46 -7.02
CA ALA A 503 -15.72 3.73 -6.09
C ALA A 503 -16.46 2.60 -6.83
N GLY A 504 -16.45 1.39 -6.26
CA GLY A 504 -16.96 0.18 -6.91
C GLY A 504 -15.99 -0.46 -7.94
N ARG A 505 -14.71 -0.10 -7.96
CA ARG A 505 -13.70 -0.77 -8.80
C ARG A 505 -13.56 -2.24 -8.40
N GLY A 506 -13.41 -3.13 -9.39
CA GLY A 506 -13.38 -4.57 -9.14
C GLY A 506 -14.74 -5.22 -8.86
N THR A 507 -15.83 -4.42 -8.87
CA THR A 507 -17.21 -4.93 -8.72
C THR A 507 -18.00 -4.67 -10.00
N ASP A 508 -18.70 -5.70 -10.49
CA ASP A 508 -19.49 -5.59 -11.72
C ASP A 508 -20.89 -4.99 -11.45
N ILE A 509 -21.31 -4.06 -12.33
CA ILE A 509 -22.67 -3.53 -12.37
C ILE A 509 -23.46 -4.39 -13.36
N MET A 510 -24.36 -5.20 -12.86
CA MET A 510 -25.24 -6.05 -13.67
C MET A 510 -26.55 -5.33 -13.96
N LEU A 511 -27.00 -5.37 -15.23
CA LEU A 511 -28.29 -4.77 -15.61
C LEU A 511 -29.45 -5.54 -14.95
N GLY A 512 -30.38 -4.79 -14.36
CA GLY A 512 -31.50 -5.33 -13.56
C GLY A 512 -31.17 -5.62 -12.10
N GLY A 513 -29.86 -5.52 -11.69
CA GLY A 513 -29.39 -5.83 -10.35
C GLY A 513 -28.66 -7.17 -10.27
N ASN A 514 -28.06 -7.47 -9.13
CA ASN A 514 -27.27 -8.69 -8.89
C ASN A 514 -28.07 -9.68 -8.04
N VAL A 515 -28.61 -10.73 -8.68
CA VAL A 515 -29.39 -11.80 -8.05
C VAL A 515 -28.60 -12.51 -6.94
N THR A 516 -27.36 -12.87 -7.24
CA THR A 516 -26.47 -13.57 -6.29
C THR A 516 -26.24 -12.74 -5.03
N TYR A 517 -26.02 -11.44 -5.19
CA TYR A 517 -25.84 -10.54 -4.05
C TYR A 517 -27.13 -10.45 -3.21
N MET A 518 -28.29 -10.30 -3.86
CA MET A 518 -29.59 -10.23 -3.18
C MET A 518 -29.87 -11.52 -2.40
N ALA A 519 -29.65 -12.67 -3.01
CA ALA A 519 -29.82 -13.98 -2.38
C ALA A 519 -28.87 -14.15 -1.18
N LYS A 520 -27.59 -13.82 -1.35
CA LYS A 520 -26.60 -13.85 -0.26
C LYS A 520 -26.95 -12.90 0.89
N ALA A 521 -27.39 -11.69 0.60
CA ALA A 521 -27.78 -10.72 1.63
C ALA A 521 -28.99 -11.20 2.45
N THR A 522 -29.96 -11.82 1.79
CA THR A 522 -31.13 -12.42 2.45
C THR A 522 -30.74 -13.65 3.25
N LEU A 523 -29.99 -14.58 2.66
CA LEU A 523 -29.50 -15.77 3.34
C LEU A 523 -28.68 -15.42 4.59
N ARG A 524 -27.79 -14.43 4.53
CA ARG A 524 -27.03 -13.96 5.69
C ARG A 524 -27.94 -13.48 6.81
N LYS A 525 -28.99 -12.71 6.50
CA LYS A 525 -29.97 -12.25 7.49
C LYS A 525 -30.72 -13.43 8.13
N GLU A 526 -31.12 -14.39 7.32
CA GLU A 526 -31.83 -15.62 7.78
C GLU A 526 -30.89 -16.44 8.71
N LEU A 527 -29.68 -16.75 8.27
CA LEU A 527 -28.70 -17.51 9.05
C LEU A 527 -28.34 -16.81 10.35
N THR A 528 -28.08 -15.51 10.31
CA THR A 528 -27.76 -14.73 11.51
C THR A 528 -28.92 -14.72 12.50
N ARG A 529 -30.17 -14.61 12.02
CA ARG A 529 -31.38 -14.65 12.84
C ARG A 529 -31.56 -16.04 13.47
N GLN A 530 -31.40 -17.09 12.72
CA GLN A 530 -31.49 -18.47 13.19
C GLN A 530 -30.43 -18.78 14.26
N MET A 531 -29.19 -18.43 13.99
CA MET A 531 -28.10 -18.66 14.93
C MET A 531 -28.20 -17.83 16.20
N ASN A 532 -28.71 -16.60 16.13
CA ASN A 532 -28.99 -15.81 17.33
C ASN A 532 -30.09 -16.47 18.20
N ALA A 533 -31.12 -17.03 17.55
CA ALA A 533 -32.16 -17.77 18.27
C ALA A 533 -31.59 -19.04 18.92
N ASP A 534 -30.80 -19.80 18.22
CA ASP A 534 -30.12 -21.00 18.76
C ASP A 534 -29.16 -20.63 19.89
N LEU A 535 -28.45 -19.51 19.79
CA LEU A 535 -27.54 -19.01 20.84
C LEU A 535 -28.32 -18.60 22.11
N GLU A 536 -29.48 -18.00 22.01
CA GLU A 536 -30.35 -17.70 23.16
C GLU A 536 -30.79 -18.99 23.85
N VAL A 537 -31.22 -20.01 23.12
CA VAL A 537 -31.60 -21.30 23.66
C VAL A 537 -30.42 -21.97 24.38
N LEU A 538 -29.24 -21.97 23.76
CA LEU A 538 -28.05 -22.57 24.37
C LEU A 538 -27.56 -21.79 25.60
N LYS A 539 -27.72 -20.48 25.65
CA LYS A 539 -27.43 -19.68 26.85
C LYS A 539 -28.38 -20.01 28.00
N ASP A 540 -29.68 -20.16 27.69
CA ASP A 540 -30.67 -20.53 28.69
C ASP A 540 -30.41 -21.95 29.20
N GLU A 541 -30.13 -22.92 28.36
CA GLU A 541 -29.76 -24.28 28.74
C GLU A 541 -28.49 -24.32 29.60
N TYR A 542 -27.47 -23.51 29.23
CA TYR A 542 -26.24 -23.37 29.99
C TYR A 542 -26.48 -22.79 31.40
N GLU A 543 -27.27 -21.73 31.52
CA GLU A 543 -27.59 -21.14 32.83
C GLU A 543 -28.40 -22.12 33.69
N HIS A 544 -29.32 -22.90 33.10
CA HIS A 544 -30.02 -23.98 33.79
C HIS A 544 -29.08 -25.10 34.22
N ALA A 545 -28.16 -25.53 33.35
CA ALA A 545 -27.15 -26.56 33.67
C ALA A 545 -26.20 -26.09 34.75
N LYS A 546 -25.75 -24.84 34.67
CA LYS A 546 -24.90 -24.20 35.68
C LYS A 546 -25.57 -24.05 37.03
N ALA A 547 -26.85 -23.70 37.06
CA ALA A 547 -27.65 -23.66 38.27
C ALA A 547 -27.81 -25.04 38.90
N ARG A 548 -28.05 -26.08 38.08
CA ARG A 548 -28.14 -27.49 38.56
C ARG A 548 -26.78 -27.97 39.13
N ALA A 549 -25.69 -27.73 38.41
CA ALA A 549 -24.35 -28.10 38.85
C ALA A 549 -24.00 -27.42 40.18
N LYS A 550 -24.34 -26.13 40.32
CA LYS A 550 -24.13 -25.37 41.55
C LYS A 550 -24.97 -25.91 42.75
N ALA A 551 -26.21 -26.31 42.46
CA ALA A 551 -27.09 -26.91 43.50
C ALA A 551 -26.67 -28.33 43.93
N GLN A 552 -25.97 -29.07 43.06
CA GLN A 552 -25.51 -30.44 43.32
C GLN A 552 -24.02 -30.52 43.67
N GLY A 553 -23.30 -29.39 43.75
CA GLY A 553 -21.86 -29.36 44.06
C GLY A 553 -20.98 -30.00 42.99
N LEU A 554 -21.47 -30.08 41.75
CA LEU A 554 -20.77 -30.61 40.60
C LEU A 554 -19.97 -29.51 39.88
N PRO A 555 -18.92 -29.85 39.09
CA PRO A 555 -18.20 -28.88 38.28
C PRO A 555 -19.12 -28.21 37.29
N ILE A 556 -18.96 -26.86 37.12
CA ILE A 556 -19.73 -26.07 36.16
C ILE A 556 -19.37 -26.51 34.76
N PRO A 557 -20.33 -26.79 33.86
CA PRO A 557 -20.06 -27.14 32.49
C PRO A 557 -19.34 -25.99 31.75
N PRO A 558 -18.54 -26.26 30.73
CA PRO A 558 -17.92 -25.21 29.90
C PRO A 558 -18.98 -24.31 29.27
N ALA A 559 -18.68 -23.03 29.14
CA ALA A 559 -19.56 -22.10 28.46
C ALA A 559 -19.75 -22.53 26.98
N PRO A 560 -20.96 -22.33 26.39
CA PRO A 560 -21.20 -22.68 25.01
C PRO A 560 -20.24 -21.90 24.10
N ASP A 561 -19.80 -22.56 23.03
CA ASP A 561 -18.93 -21.95 22.03
C ASP A 561 -19.70 -20.82 21.32
N THR A 562 -19.10 -19.62 21.30
CA THR A 562 -19.68 -18.42 20.68
C THR A 562 -19.20 -18.22 19.24
N ALA A 563 -18.51 -19.18 18.64
CA ALA A 563 -17.94 -19.10 17.28
C ALA A 563 -18.99 -19.13 16.14
N TYR A 564 -20.20 -18.68 16.42
CA TYR A 564 -21.30 -18.69 15.42
C TYR A 564 -21.04 -17.75 14.23
N GLU A 565 -20.36 -16.64 14.42
CA GLU A 565 -20.01 -15.73 13.33
C GLU A 565 -19.11 -16.43 12.29
N ALA A 566 -18.14 -17.21 12.76
CA ALA A 566 -17.28 -17.98 11.87
C ALA A 566 -18.07 -19.05 11.09
N LYS A 567 -19.09 -19.67 11.71
CA LYS A 567 -19.96 -20.64 11.04
C LYS A 567 -20.85 -19.97 9.97
N VAL A 568 -21.39 -18.76 10.27
CA VAL A 568 -22.15 -17.99 9.27
C VAL A 568 -21.26 -17.66 8.08
N GLU A 569 -20.04 -17.15 8.31
CA GLU A 569 -19.11 -16.81 7.25
C GLU A 569 -18.72 -18.03 6.40
N MET A 570 -18.49 -19.19 7.03
CA MET A 570 -18.24 -20.44 6.32
C MET A 570 -19.42 -20.83 5.42
N LEU A 571 -20.66 -20.82 5.95
CA LEU A 571 -21.85 -21.14 5.17
C LEU A 571 -22.08 -20.14 4.03
N MET A 572 -21.83 -18.85 4.28
CA MET A 572 -21.91 -17.80 3.26
C MET A 572 -20.86 -17.96 2.15
N THR A 573 -19.70 -18.50 2.49
CA THR A 573 -18.63 -18.78 1.53
C THR A 573 -18.99 -20.00 0.67
N GLU A 574 -19.62 -21.02 1.25
CA GLU A 574 -19.93 -22.29 0.57
C GLU A 574 -21.32 -22.37 -0.06
N CYS A 575 -22.21 -21.39 0.19
CA CYS A 575 -23.59 -21.42 -0.29
C CYS A 575 -23.72 -21.40 -1.83
N ASP A 576 -22.78 -20.82 -2.56
CA ASP A 576 -22.73 -20.77 -4.03
C ASP A 576 -21.71 -21.73 -4.67
N GLY A 577 -21.15 -22.67 -3.88
CA GLY A 577 -20.24 -23.68 -4.37
C GLY A 577 -20.99 -24.90 -4.94
N HIS A 578 -20.43 -25.50 -6.03
CA HIS A 578 -21.00 -26.67 -6.68
C HIS A 578 -20.21 -27.97 -6.39
N ALA A 579 -19.08 -27.89 -5.68
CA ALA A 579 -18.30 -29.06 -5.31
C ALA A 579 -19.07 -30.01 -4.39
N ASP A 580 -18.90 -31.31 -4.54
CA ASP A 580 -19.57 -32.33 -3.73
C ASP A 580 -19.18 -32.17 -2.24
N THR A 581 -20.18 -32.16 -1.37
CA THR A 581 -20.02 -32.12 0.08
C THR A 581 -21.05 -33.01 0.77
N GLN A 582 -20.69 -33.56 1.90
CA GLN A 582 -21.60 -34.32 2.77
C GLN A 582 -22.04 -33.53 4.01
N ASP A 583 -21.58 -32.29 4.15
CA ASP A 583 -21.96 -31.41 5.26
C ASP A 583 -23.42 -30.96 5.08
N ALA A 584 -24.26 -31.36 6.03
CA ALA A 584 -25.70 -31.10 5.99
C ALA A 584 -26.03 -29.60 6.07
N ASP A 585 -25.24 -28.81 6.80
CA ASP A 585 -25.45 -27.38 6.95
C ASP A 585 -25.10 -26.64 5.66
N ILE A 586 -24.01 -27.06 4.99
CA ILE A 586 -23.63 -26.52 3.68
C ILE A 586 -24.69 -26.86 2.63
N LEU A 587 -25.17 -28.12 2.59
CA LEU A 587 -26.22 -28.54 1.67
C LEU A 587 -27.53 -27.77 1.90
N ALA A 588 -27.89 -27.53 3.15
CA ALA A 588 -29.07 -26.74 3.50
C ALA A 588 -28.88 -25.25 3.07
N ALA A 589 -27.71 -24.68 3.28
CA ALA A 589 -27.39 -23.31 2.87
C ALA A 589 -27.42 -23.17 1.34
N ARG A 590 -26.84 -24.13 0.58
CA ARG A 590 -26.89 -24.18 -0.89
C ARG A 590 -28.31 -24.26 -1.39
N LYS A 591 -29.09 -25.18 -0.86
CA LYS A 591 -30.49 -25.34 -1.25
C LYS A 591 -31.29 -24.06 -1.02
N ARG A 592 -31.11 -23.44 0.16
CA ARG A 592 -31.79 -22.18 0.47
C ARG A 592 -31.31 -21.03 -0.43
N PHE A 593 -30.02 -20.98 -0.74
CA PHE A 593 -29.47 -20.01 -1.69
C PHE A 593 -30.08 -20.18 -3.08
N ASP A 594 -30.17 -21.41 -3.60
CA ASP A 594 -30.76 -21.72 -4.90
C ASP A 594 -32.25 -21.34 -4.94
N GLU A 595 -33.00 -21.61 -3.86
CA GLU A 595 -34.40 -21.17 -3.72
C GLU A 595 -34.52 -19.64 -3.82
N LEU A 596 -33.66 -18.89 -3.13
CA LEU A 596 -33.64 -17.43 -3.17
C LEU A 596 -33.23 -16.90 -4.55
N VAL A 597 -32.27 -17.53 -5.20
CA VAL A 597 -31.87 -17.20 -6.57
C VAL A 597 -33.04 -17.40 -7.50
N ALA A 598 -33.74 -18.56 -7.42
CA ALA A 598 -34.90 -18.86 -8.25
C ALA A 598 -36.09 -17.90 -7.98
N GLU A 599 -36.22 -17.39 -6.77
CA GLU A 599 -37.22 -16.38 -6.41
C GLU A 599 -36.97 -15.02 -7.06
N TYR A 600 -35.68 -14.55 -7.01
CA TYR A 600 -35.32 -13.20 -7.50
C TYR A 600 -35.02 -13.18 -9.01
N GLU A 601 -34.55 -14.28 -9.59
CA GLU A 601 -34.10 -14.34 -10.99
C GLU A 601 -35.15 -13.87 -12.01
N PRO A 602 -36.44 -14.26 -11.93
CA PRO A 602 -37.42 -13.84 -12.90
C PRO A 602 -37.70 -12.35 -12.92
N GLU A 603 -37.62 -11.70 -11.73
CA GLU A 603 -37.82 -10.25 -11.59
C GLU A 603 -36.62 -9.52 -12.17
N VAL A 604 -35.43 -9.92 -11.77
CA VAL A 604 -34.16 -9.30 -12.24
C VAL A 604 -33.97 -9.50 -13.74
N LYS A 605 -34.32 -10.65 -14.31
CA LYS A 605 -34.29 -10.87 -15.78
C LYS A 605 -35.23 -9.92 -16.51
N ARG A 606 -36.46 -9.73 -16.00
CA ARG A 606 -37.44 -8.81 -16.59
C ARG A 606 -36.95 -7.37 -16.52
N GLU A 607 -36.39 -6.96 -15.36
CA GLU A 607 -35.78 -5.64 -15.20
C GLU A 607 -34.56 -5.46 -16.13
N ALA A 608 -33.73 -6.47 -16.25
CA ALA A 608 -32.56 -6.44 -17.13
C ALA A 608 -32.94 -6.24 -18.60
N GLU A 609 -34.02 -6.89 -19.07
CA GLU A 609 -34.56 -6.71 -20.42
C GLU A 609 -35.08 -5.28 -20.62
N ALA A 610 -35.87 -4.78 -19.67
CA ALA A 610 -36.38 -3.40 -19.71
C ALA A 610 -35.24 -2.37 -19.73
N VAL A 611 -34.18 -2.60 -18.94
CA VAL A 611 -32.99 -1.74 -18.94
C VAL A 611 -32.21 -1.83 -20.25
N ARG A 612 -32.11 -3.02 -20.89
CA ARG A 612 -31.50 -3.15 -22.21
C ARG A 612 -32.26 -2.41 -23.29
N GLU A 613 -33.61 -2.48 -23.25
CA GLU A 613 -34.50 -1.73 -24.16
C GLU A 613 -34.37 -0.21 -23.94
N ALA A 614 -34.19 0.24 -22.69
CA ALA A 614 -33.96 1.65 -22.35
C ALA A 614 -32.56 2.15 -22.79
N GLY A 615 -31.67 1.28 -23.27
CA GLY A 615 -30.34 1.63 -23.75
C GLY A 615 -29.19 1.20 -22.84
N GLY A 616 -29.47 0.41 -21.79
CA GLY A 616 -28.45 -0.07 -20.83
C GLY A 616 -27.97 1.02 -19.86
N LEU A 617 -26.87 0.78 -19.15
CA LEU A 617 -26.32 1.72 -18.18
C LEU A 617 -25.75 2.97 -18.88
N PHE A 618 -26.15 4.16 -18.42
CA PHE A 618 -25.63 5.44 -18.88
C PHE A 618 -24.58 5.96 -17.89
N ILE A 619 -23.37 6.25 -18.40
CA ILE A 619 -22.26 6.82 -17.62
C ILE A 619 -22.18 8.32 -17.87
N ILE A 620 -22.21 9.10 -16.82
CA ILE A 620 -21.99 10.55 -16.87
C ILE A 620 -20.68 10.84 -16.14
N GLY A 621 -19.69 11.40 -16.82
CA GLY A 621 -18.52 12.00 -16.19
C GLY A 621 -18.76 13.49 -16.01
N THR A 622 -18.59 13.99 -14.79
CA THR A 622 -18.78 15.43 -14.51
C THR A 622 -17.55 16.27 -14.79
N GLU A 623 -16.39 15.62 -14.93
CA GLU A 623 -15.09 16.23 -15.25
C GLU A 623 -14.21 15.21 -15.93
N ARG A 624 -13.16 15.67 -16.61
CA ARG A 624 -12.05 14.82 -17.05
C ARG A 624 -11.07 14.64 -15.90
N HIS A 625 -10.58 13.43 -15.76
CA HIS A 625 -9.56 13.10 -14.76
C HIS A 625 -8.17 13.50 -15.28
N GLU A 626 -7.19 13.47 -14.39
CA GLU A 626 -5.79 13.71 -14.71
C GLU A 626 -5.23 12.72 -15.74
N SER A 627 -5.76 11.51 -15.81
CA SER A 627 -5.37 10.48 -16.76
C SER A 627 -6.56 10.01 -17.60
N ARG A 628 -6.35 9.87 -18.91
CA ARG A 628 -7.30 9.27 -19.86
C ARG A 628 -7.68 7.85 -19.48
N ARG A 629 -6.80 7.16 -18.83
CA ARG A 629 -6.99 5.81 -18.30
C ARG A 629 -8.17 5.75 -17.32
N ILE A 630 -8.24 6.68 -16.37
CA ILE A 630 -9.33 6.77 -15.40
C ILE A 630 -10.67 7.07 -16.09
N ASP A 631 -10.67 7.95 -17.09
CA ASP A 631 -11.86 8.21 -17.91
C ASP A 631 -12.34 6.95 -18.63
N ASN A 632 -11.42 6.14 -19.18
CA ASN A 632 -11.72 4.90 -19.84
C ASN A 632 -12.23 3.81 -18.86
N GLN A 633 -11.73 3.77 -17.63
CA GLN A 633 -12.25 2.89 -16.58
C GLN A 633 -13.68 3.27 -16.18
N LEU A 634 -13.98 4.56 -16.07
CA LEU A 634 -15.33 5.04 -15.80
C LEU A 634 -16.28 4.65 -16.94
N ARG A 635 -15.91 4.91 -18.20
CA ARG A 635 -16.67 4.47 -19.39
C ARG A 635 -16.85 2.96 -19.41
N GLY A 636 -15.82 2.19 -19.02
CA GLY A 636 -15.78 0.73 -19.01
C GLY A 636 -16.80 0.07 -18.08
N ARG A 637 -17.46 0.85 -17.21
CA ARG A 637 -18.52 0.31 -16.33
C ARG A 637 -19.80 -0.02 -17.07
N ALA A 638 -20.02 0.53 -18.28
CA ALA A 638 -21.15 0.23 -19.15
C ALA A 638 -20.74 -0.61 -20.38
N GLY A 639 -21.67 -1.31 -20.98
CA GLY A 639 -21.48 -2.08 -22.22
C GLY A 639 -20.65 -3.34 -22.01
N ARG A 640 -20.92 -4.12 -20.94
CA ARG A 640 -20.21 -5.38 -20.61
C ARG A 640 -20.83 -6.54 -21.35
N GLN A 641 -20.01 -7.51 -21.79
CA GLN A 641 -20.43 -8.76 -22.46
C GLN A 641 -21.43 -8.54 -23.59
N GLY A 642 -21.31 -7.44 -24.36
CA GLY A 642 -22.18 -7.11 -25.48
C GLY A 642 -23.49 -6.41 -25.09
N ASP A 643 -23.72 -6.09 -23.83
CA ASP A 643 -24.86 -5.27 -23.39
C ASP A 643 -24.79 -3.86 -23.96
N PRO A 644 -25.95 -3.22 -24.26
CA PRO A 644 -25.99 -1.82 -24.64
C PRO A 644 -25.53 -0.92 -23.47
N GLY A 645 -25.13 0.29 -23.78
CA GLY A 645 -24.75 1.30 -22.81
C GLY A 645 -24.32 2.58 -23.51
N ALA A 646 -24.22 3.66 -22.76
CA ALA A 646 -23.72 4.93 -23.28
C ALA A 646 -22.85 5.63 -22.26
N SER A 647 -21.96 6.52 -22.74
CA SER A 647 -21.19 7.39 -21.86
C SER A 647 -21.11 8.79 -22.44
N ARG A 648 -21.10 9.80 -21.56
CA ARG A 648 -20.90 11.21 -21.92
C ARG A 648 -20.19 11.94 -20.80
N PHE A 649 -19.25 12.82 -21.16
CA PHE A 649 -18.63 13.75 -20.22
C PHE A 649 -19.26 15.14 -20.38
N PHE A 650 -19.56 15.75 -19.24
CA PHE A 650 -20.05 17.12 -19.09
C PHE A 650 -18.96 17.93 -18.40
N LEU A 651 -18.43 18.91 -19.11
CA LEU A 651 -17.22 19.63 -18.71
C LEU A 651 -17.53 21.12 -18.58
N SER A 652 -16.78 21.83 -17.72
CA SER A 652 -16.78 23.27 -17.63
C SER A 652 -15.40 23.84 -17.92
N LEU A 653 -15.36 25.07 -18.46
CA LEU A 653 -14.10 25.79 -18.58
C LEU A 653 -13.50 26.20 -17.23
N GLU A 654 -14.32 26.19 -16.18
CA GLU A 654 -13.93 26.44 -14.80
C GLU A 654 -13.42 25.16 -14.07
N ASP A 655 -13.48 23.97 -14.71
CA ASP A 655 -12.94 22.74 -14.14
C ASP A 655 -11.42 22.83 -14.00
N ASP A 656 -10.86 22.21 -12.96
CA ASP A 656 -9.46 22.33 -12.58
C ASP A 656 -8.50 22.03 -13.74
N LEU A 657 -8.74 20.97 -14.51
CA LEU A 657 -7.93 20.63 -15.67
C LEU A 657 -7.95 21.74 -16.74
N MET A 658 -9.12 22.35 -16.94
CA MET A 658 -9.27 23.41 -17.95
C MET A 658 -8.62 24.71 -17.46
N ARG A 659 -8.76 25.06 -16.18
CA ARG A 659 -8.15 26.23 -15.56
C ARG A 659 -6.61 26.15 -15.65
N ILE A 660 -6.00 25.00 -15.39
CA ILE A 660 -4.55 24.81 -15.45
C ILE A 660 -4.00 24.94 -16.89
N PHE A 661 -4.75 24.54 -17.92
CA PHE A 661 -4.26 24.49 -19.30
C PHE A 661 -4.88 25.54 -20.23
N GLY A 662 -5.29 26.70 -19.73
CA GLY A 662 -5.67 27.87 -20.53
C GLY A 662 -7.17 28.05 -20.76
N GLY A 663 -8.01 27.53 -19.86
CA GLY A 663 -9.46 27.73 -19.86
C GLY A 663 -9.85 29.20 -19.93
N GLU A 664 -9.12 30.10 -19.28
CA GLU A 664 -9.37 31.53 -19.28
C GLU A 664 -9.27 32.17 -20.69
N ARG A 665 -8.33 31.76 -21.54
CA ARG A 665 -8.22 32.23 -22.94
C ARG A 665 -9.43 31.80 -23.77
N VAL A 666 -9.88 30.58 -23.59
CA VAL A 666 -11.07 30.04 -24.25
C VAL A 666 -12.32 30.72 -23.72
N GLN A 667 -12.39 30.96 -22.41
CA GLN A 667 -13.49 31.69 -21.77
C GLN A 667 -13.61 33.12 -22.27
N GLY A 668 -12.51 33.88 -22.40
CA GLY A 668 -12.47 35.22 -22.97
C GLY A 668 -12.91 35.26 -24.45
N LEU A 669 -12.57 34.24 -25.24
CA LEU A 669 -13.05 34.08 -26.58
C LEU A 669 -14.57 33.86 -26.64
N MET A 670 -15.11 33.08 -25.71
CA MET A 670 -16.55 32.79 -25.61
C MET A 670 -17.36 33.99 -25.15
N ASP A 671 -16.82 34.78 -24.23
CA ASP A 671 -17.43 36.04 -23.81
C ASP A 671 -17.58 36.99 -25.00
N THR A 672 -16.58 36.98 -25.90
CA THR A 672 -16.61 37.78 -27.14
C THR A 672 -17.65 37.25 -28.14
N LEU A 673 -17.94 35.95 -28.15
CA LEU A 673 -18.93 35.30 -29.02
C LEU A 673 -20.35 35.37 -28.48
N GLY A 674 -20.57 35.87 -27.24
CA GLY A 674 -21.90 36.03 -26.62
C GLY A 674 -22.66 34.73 -26.38
N LEU A 675 -21.98 33.62 -26.07
CA LEU A 675 -22.63 32.32 -25.80
C LEU A 675 -23.21 32.29 -24.39
N ASP A 676 -24.46 31.82 -24.28
CA ASP A 676 -25.18 31.65 -23.02
C ASP A 676 -24.55 30.55 -22.15
N GLU A 677 -24.67 30.68 -20.82
CA GLU A 677 -24.04 29.74 -19.84
C GLU A 677 -24.55 28.30 -19.96
N ASP A 678 -25.79 28.09 -20.36
CA ASP A 678 -26.43 26.77 -20.49
C ASP A 678 -26.26 26.16 -21.88
N MET A 679 -25.54 26.82 -22.80
CA MET A 679 -25.38 26.34 -24.18
C MET A 679 -24.21 25.37 -24.30
N PRO A 680 -24.45 24.11 -24.70
CA PRO A 680 -23.37 23.13 -24.88
C PRO A 680 -22.51 23.48 -26.09
N ILE A 681 -21.22 23.37 -25.95
CA ILE A 681 -20.25 23.56 -27.02
C ILE A 681 -19.71 22.19 -27.42
N GLU A 682 -20.17 21.70 -28.56
CA GLU A 682 -19.68 20.46 -29.15
C GLU A 682 -18.66 20.78 -30.25
N ASN A 683 -17.40 21.01 -29.87
CA ASN A 683 -16.34 21.33 -30.85
C ASN A 683 -15.16 20.34 -30.65
N LYS A 684 -14.80 19.66 -31.76
CA LYS A 684 -13.67 18.74 -31.79
C LYS A 684 -12.34 19.41 -31.43
N LEU A 685 -12.18 20.71 -31.66
CA LEU A 685 -10.97 21.45 -31.29
C LEU A 685 -10.81 21.50 -29.78
N ILE A 686 -11.90 21.76 -29.02
CA ILE A 686 -11.88 21.80 -27.55
C ILE A 686 -11.59 20.39 -26.98
N THR A 687 -12.24 19.38 -27.51
CA THR A 687 -11.97 17.98 -27.10
C THR A 687 -10.51 17.60 -27.33
N ASN A 688 -9.94 17.98 -28.45
CA ASN A 688 -8.51 17.74 -28.76
C ASN A 688 -7.58 18.52 -27.79
N THR A 689 -7.95 19.75 -27.44
CA THR A 689 -7.18 20.54 -26.47
C THR A 689 -7.17 19.89 -25.10
N ILE A 690 -8.33 19.43 -24.62
CA ILE A 690 -8.47 18.70 -23.36
C ILE A 690 -7.62 17.42 -23.37
N GLU A 691 -7.70 16.64 -24.46
CA GLU A 691 -6.89 15.42 -24.60
C GLU A 691 -5.38 15.73 -24.61
N SER A 692 -4.98 16.83 -25.22
CA SER A 692 -3.58 17.28 -25.22
C SER A 692 -3.14 17.72 -23.82
N ALA A 693 -4.02 18.38 -23.07
CA ALA A 693 -3.77 18.76 -21.69
C ALA A 693 -3.57 17.51 -20.79
N GLN A 694 -4.47 16.52 -20.91
CA GLN A 694 -4.31 15.25 -20.19
C GLN A 694 -2.98 14.54 -20.54
N LYS A 695 -2.60 14.49 -21.81
CA LYS A 695 -1.31 13.90 -22.23
C LYS A 695 -0.11 14.60 -21.61
N LYS A 696 -0.15 15.95 -21.51
CA LYS A 696 0.92 16.72 -20.85
C LYS A 696 1.00 16.38 -19.35
N LEU A 697 -0.16 16.27 -18.69
CA LEU A 697 -0.21 15.94 -17.29
C LEU A 697 0.25 14.50 -17.01
N GLU A 698 -0.19 13.54 -17.86
CA GLU A 698 0.30 12.15 -17.82
C GLU A 698 1.83 12.10 -17.95
N ALA A 699 2.40 12.84 -18.90
CA ALA A 699 3.85 12.91 -19.10
C ALA A 699 4.57 13.54 -17.90
N SER A 700 4.01 14.60 -17.30
CA SER A 700 4.56 15.22 -16.09
C SER A 700 4.54 14.26 -14.89
N ASN A 701 3.42 13.57 -14.69
CA ASN A 701 3.28 12.57 -13.63
C ASN A 701 4.24 11.39 -13.84
N PHE A 702 4.44 10.95 -15.07
CA PHE A 702 5.44 9.93 -15.41
C PHE A 702 6.86 10.40 -15.06
N ALA A 703 7.21 11.65 -15.43
CA ALA A 703 8.51 12.22 -15.10
C ALA A 703 8.76 12.26 -13.58
N ILE A 704 7.75 12.63 -12.78
CA ILE A 704 7.83 12.62 -11.31
C ILE A 704 8.05 11.18 -10.78
N ARG A 705 7.28 10.19 -11.23
CA ARG A 705 7.44 8.79 -10.82
C ARG A 705 8.82 8.25 -11.22
N LYS A 706 9.29 8.58 -12.40
CA LYS A 706 10.63 8.21 -12.88
C LYS A 706 11.73 8.83 -12.01
N GLN A 707 11.58 10.10 -11.65
CA GLN A 707 12.52 10.76 -10.75
C GLN A 707 12.53 10.11 -9.37
N VAL A 708 11.37 9.82 -8.78
CA VAL A 708 11.28 9.10 -7.49
C VAL A 708 12.00 7.75 -7.56
N LEU A 709 11.77 6.99 -8.64
CA LEU A 709 12.44 5.71 -8.86
C LEU A 709 13.97 5.89 -8.98
N GLN A 710 14.45 6.89 -9.71
CA GLN A 710 15.89 7.11 -9.89
C GLN A 710 16.59 7.40 -8.56
N TYR A 711 15.96 8.14 -7.64
CA TYR A 711 16.48 8.33 -6.29
C TYR A 711 16.43 7.03 -5.47
N ASP A 712 15.32 6.29 -5.54
CA ASP A 712 15.18 5.03 -4.78
C ASP A 712 16.07 3.90 -5.35
N ASP A 713 16.42 3.94 -6.63
CA ASP A 713 17.34 2.95 -7.22
C ASP A 713 18.74 3.00 -6.57
N VAL A 714 19.20 4.20 -6.16
CA VAL A 714 20.46 4.35 -5.40
C VAL A 714 20.31 3.68 -4.03
N MET A 715 19.22 4.00 -3.33
CA MET A 715 18.90 3.37 -2.05
C MET A 715 18.69 1.86 -2.18
N ASN A 716 18.08 1.40 -3.29
CA ASN A 716 17.82 -0.01 -3.51
C ASN A 716 19.10 -0.83 -3.68
N GLN A 717 20.09 -0.31 -4.39
CA GLN A 717 21.39 -0.98 -4.51
C GLN A 717 22.05 -1.16 -3.13
N GLN A 718 22.01 -0.14 -2.30
CA GLN A 718 22.55 -0.19 -0.93
C GLN A 718 21.71 -1.14 -0.05
N ARG A 719 20.38 -1.10 -0.16
CA ARG A 719 19.43 -1.99 0.54
C ARG A 719 19.70 -3.46 0.22
N GLU A 720 19.89 -3.79 -1.05
CA GLU A 720 20.19 -5.17 -1.49
C GLU A 720 21.47 -5.70 -0.85
N ILE A 721 22.51 -4.87 -0.75
CA ILE A 721 23.77 -5.23 -0.10
C ILE A 721 23.54 -5.54 1.38
N ILE A 722 22.92 -4.62 2.11
CA ILE A 722 22.66 -4.74 3.55
C ILE A 722 21.72 -5.92 3.84
N TYR A 723 20.61 -6.06 3.10
CA TYR A 723 19.64 -7.13 3.35
C TYR A 723 20.20 -8.51 3.00
N LYS A 724 21.03 -8.61 1.96
CA LYS A 724 21.74 -9.85 1.64
C LYS A 724 22.72 -10.25 2.74
N GLN A 725 23.51 -9.31 3.26
CA GLN A 725 24.41 -9.58 4.38
C GLN A 725 23.63 -9.99 5.63
N ARG A 726 22.54 -9.28 5.91
CA ARG A 726 21.66 -9.58 7.02
C ARG A 726 21.02 -10.97 6.91
N GLN A 727 20.61 -11.35 5.70
CA GLN A 727 20.03 -12.67 5.43
C GLN A 727 21.02 -13.80 5.69
N MET A 728 22.29 -13.65 5.29
CA MET A 728 23.32 -14.66 5.58
C MET A 728 23.49 -14.89 7.08
N VAL A 729 23.44 -13.81 7.86
CA VAL A 729 23.51 -13.89 9.35
C VAL A 729 22.27 -14.57 9.94
N LEU A 730 21.08 -14.30 9.38
CA LEU A 730 19.82 -14.93 9.81
C LEU A 730 19.73 -16.40 9.41
N ASP A 731 20.34 -16.78 8.29
CA ASP A 731 20.38 -18.17 7.82
C ASP A 731 21.28 -19.06 8.68
N GLY A 732 22.04 -18.46 9.61
CA GLY A 732 22.88 -19.19 10.57
C GLY A 732 24.24 -19.59 10.00
N GLU A 733 24.71 -18.90 8.96
CA GLU A 733 26.10 -19.04 8.52
C GLU A 733 27.04 -18.68 9.67
N ASP A 734 28.17 -19.43 9.77
CA ASP A 734 29.24 -19.06 10.70
C ASP A 734 29.89 -17.77 10.20
N ILE A 735 29.75 -16.71 10.98
CA ILE A 735 30.24 -15.37 10.65
C ILE A 735 31.56 -15.03 11.36
N SER A 736 32.14 -15.97 12.14
CA SER A 736 33.36 -15.72 12.91
C SER A 736 34.52 -15.27 12.04
N ASP A 737 34.78 -15.96 10.93
CA ASP A 737 35.83 -15.57 10.00
C ASP A 737 35.62 -14.18 9.40
N LYS A 738 34.36 -13.83 9.07
CA LYS A 738 34.01 -12.49 8.59
C LYS A 738 34.22 -11.41 9.65
N LEU A 739 33.89 -11.69 10.91
CA LEU A 739 34.15 -10.75 12.02
C LEU A 739 35.65 -10.58 12.29
N HIS A 740 36.42 -11.64 12.18
CA HIS A 740 37.89 -11.55 12.25
C HIS A 740 38.45 -10.67 11.12
N GLU A 741 37.90 -10.83 9.90
CA GLU A 741 38.31 -9.99 8.77
C GLU A 741 37.87 -8.53 8.98
N MET A 742 36.63 -8.30 9.46
CA MET A 742 36.14 -6.96 9.84
C MET A 742 37.01 -6.30 10.90
N MET A 743 37.43 -7.03 11.93
CA MET A 743 38.34 -6.54 12.97
C MET A 743 39.69 -6.17 12.38
N LYS A 744 40.28 -7.00 11.50
CA LYS A 744 41.53 -6.70 10.84
C LYS A 744 41.43 -5.44 9.97
N GLN A 745 40.40 -5.34 9.13
CA GLN A 745 40.19 -4.18 8.26
C GLN A 745 39.98 -2.90 9.06
N SER A 746 39.16 -2.94 10.13
CA SER A 746 38.93 -1.79 11.01
C SER A 746 40.24 -1.31 11.68
N ILE A 747 41.06 -2.24 12.14
CA ILE A 747 42.36 -1.89 12.75
C ILE A 747 43.31 -1.32 11.70
N ASP A 748 43.38 -1.91 10.51
CA ASP A 748 44.27 -1.45 9.44
C ASP A 748 43.87 -0.02 8.98
N GLU A 749 42.56 0.25 8.76
CA GLU A 749 42.06 1.58 8.40
C GLU A 749 42.32 2.63 9.49
N THR A 750 42.12 2.26 10.75
CA THR A 750 42.37 3.17 11.91
C THR A 750 43.89 3.46 12.05
N CYS A 751 44.73 2.44 11.88
CA CYS A 751 46.18 2.64 11.86
C CYS A 751 46.62 3.53 10.68
N GLU A 752 45.99 3.36 9.50
CA GLU A 752 46.28 4.20 8.35
C GLU A 752 45.89 5.66 8.57
N SER A 753 44.81 5.92 9.25
CA SER A 753 44.33 7.27 9.59
C SER A 753 45.23 7.98 10.58
N PHE A 754 45.58 7.32 11.69
CA PHE A 754 46.38 7.95 12.76
C PHE A 754 47.90 7.87 12.55
N LEU A 755 48.40 6.89 11.78
CA LEU A 755 49.81 6.66 11.50
C LEU A 755 50.12 7.01 10.02
N SER A 756 49.69 8.18 9.56
CA SER A 756 49.76 8.61 8.16
C SER A 756 51.08 9.23 7.73
N GLY A 757 52.04 9.49 8.67
CA GLY A 757 53.34 10.05 8.36
C GLY A 757 54.28 9.06 7.61
N GLU A 758 55.28 9.59 6.87
CA GLU A 758 56.31 8.77 6.17
C GLU A 758 57.26 8.08 7.17
N THR A 759 57.44 8.67 8.36
CA THR A 759 58.28 8.12 9.42
C THR A 759 57.48 7.94 10.71
N ALA A 760 57.88 6.96 11.52
CA ALA A 760 57.21 6.65 12.77
C ALA A 760 57.26 7.81 13.81
N ASP A 761 58.16 8.75 13.63
CA ASP A 761 58.25 9.94 14.47
C ASP A 761 57.08 10.94 14.24
N ASP A 762 56.47 10.90 13.07
CA ASP A 762 55.34 11.75 12.69
C ASP A 762 53.98 11.15 13.06
N TRP A 763 53.95 9.94 13.59
CA TRP A 763 52.71 9.21 13.87
C TRP A 763 52.03 9.64 15.17
N ASP A 764 50.70 9.84 15.15
CA ASP A 764 49.92 10.20 16.34
C ASP A 764 49.53 8.98 17.18
N PHE A 765 50.50 8.40 17.87
CA PHE A 765 50.25 7.29 18.82
C PHE A 765 49.35 7.73 20.00
N ALA A 766 49.27 9.00 20.31
CA ALA A 766 48.41 9.48 21.38
C ALA A 766 46.95 9.48 20.97
N ALA A 767 46.65 9.80 19.72
CA ALA A 767 45.28 9.67 19.14
C ALA A 767 44.89 8.20 18.99
N LEU A 768 45.73 7.34 18.42
CA LEU A 768 45.50 5.92 18.33
C LEU A 768 45.21 5.25 19.68
N ARG A 769 45.99 5.60 20.71
CA ARG A 769 45.77 5.11 22.08
C ARG A 769 44.48 5.61 22.68
N ARG A 770 44.10 6.88 22.47
CA ARG A 770 42.82 7.42 22.93
C ARG A 770 41.64 6.70 22.27
N HIS A 771 41.76 6.39 21.00
CA HIS A 771 40.68 5.68 20.22
C HIS A 771 40.46 4.27 20.78
N TYR A 772 41.52 3.51 21.02
CA TYR A 772 41.40 2.12 21.50
C TYR A 772 41.45 1.98 23.04
N LEU A 773 41.44 3.09 23.80
CA LEU A 773 41.54 3.07 25.24
C LEU A 773 40.37 2.27 25.88
N ASN A 774 40.69 1.40 26.83
CA ASN A 774 39.79 0.55 27.61
C ASN A 774 39.16 -0.67 26.86
N TRP A 775 39.53 -0.88 25.63
CA TRP A 775 39.07 -2.10 24.92
C TRP A 775 40.18 -2.84 24.16
N LEU A 776 41.10 -2.21 23.49
CA LEU A 776 42.28 -2.82 22.85
C LEU A 776 43.58 -2.22 23.36
N CYS A 777 43.60 -1.06 23.99
CA CYS A 777 44.83 -0.39 24.49
C CYS A 777 44.72 -0.08 25.97
N LEU A 778 45.89 -0.16 26.63
CA LEU A 778 46.13 0.35 27.99
C LEU A 778 46.73 1.77 27.89
N PRO A 779 46.62 2.58 28.93
CA PRO A 779 47.23 3.93 28.94
C PRO A 779 48.76 3.96 28.73
N THR A 780 49.42 2.86 28.94
CA THR A 780 50.88 2.70 28.81
C THR A 780 51.35 2.15 27.46
N ASP A 781 50.45 1.75 26.57
CA ASP A 781 50.79 1.17 25.29
C ASP A 781 51.36 2.18 24.29
N PHE A 782 52.13 1.72 23.35
CA PHE A 782 52.70 2.52 22.26
C PHE A 782 53.58 3.68 22.74
N ASN A 783 54.27 3.50 23.88
CA ASN A 783 55.31 4.41 24.32
C ASN A 783 56.65 3.86 23.85
N TYR A 784 57.02 4.18 22.61
CA TYR A 784 58.28 3.72 22.00
C TYR A 784 59.41 4.69 22.26
N THR A 785 60.65 4.17 22.35
CA THR A 785 61.88 4.98 22.36
C THR A 785 62.27 5.32 20.92
N ALA A 786 63.10 6.38 20.75
CA ALA A 786 63.57 6.81 19.43
C ALA A 786 64.30 5.70 18.64
N GLU A 787 64.93 4.77 19.33
CA GLU A 787 65.60 3.62 18.70
C GLU A 787 64.57 2.60 18.19
N GLN A 788 63.44 2.41 18.88
CA GLN A 788 62.38 1.52 18.50
C GLN A 788 61.53 2.06 17.34
N LEU A 789 61.43 3.37 17.20
CA LEU A 789 60.71 4.02 16.12
C LEU A 789 61.38 3.83 14.75
N ASN A 790 62.71 3.69 14.70
CA ASN A 790 63.45 3.56 13.44
C ASN A 790 63.11 2.32 12.64
N ASP A 791 62.76 1.20 13.28
CA ASP A 791 62.45 -0.08 12.63
C ASP A 791 60.96 -0.43 12.64
N LEU A 792 60.11 0.42 13.27
CA LEU A 792 58.68 0.16 13.48
C LEU A 792 57.92 0.39 12.18
N LYS A 793 57.15 -0.58 11.76
CA LYS A 793 56.22 -0.48 10.64
C LYS A 793 54.79 -0.39 11.12
N ARG A 794 53.91 0.24 10.32
CA ARG A 794 52.46 0.35 10.60
C ARG A 794 51.83 -1.02 10.79
N GLU A 795 52.21 -2.00 9.95
CA GLU A 795 51.72 -3.35 10.01
C GLU A 795 52.07 -4.06 11.33
N ASP A 796 53.16 -3.71 11.99
CA ASP A 796 53.52 -4.27 13.30
C ASP A 796 52.62 -3.78 14.41
N VAL A 797 52.20 -2.48 14.35
CA VAL A 797 51.26 -1.89 15.32
C VAL A 797 49.87 -2.53 15.09
N ALA A 798 49.42 -2.61 13.86
CA ALA A 798 48.12 -3.23 13.51
C ALA A 798 48.10 -4.70 13.94
N LYS A 799 49.17 -5.44 13.76
CA LYS A 799 49.30 -6.85 14.16
C LYS A 799 49.18 -7.01 15.68
N VAL A 800 49.82 -6.16 16.48
CA VAL A 800 49.69 -6.20 17.95
C VAL A 800 48.28 -5.98 18.41
N LEU A 801 47.56 -5.01 17.81
CA LEU A 801 46.14 -4.74 18.11
C LEU A 801 45.27 -5.93 17.75
N TYR A 802 45.48 -6.49 16.57
CA TYR A 802 44.72 -7.66 16.09
C TYR A 802 44.95 -8.90 16.98
N GLU A 803 46.20 -9.26 17.31
CA GLU A 803 46.53 -10.40 18.18
C GLU A 803 45.89 -10.22 19.58
N ARG A 804 45.83 -9.01 20.08
CA ARG A 804 45.15 -8.69 21.35
C ARG A 804 43.65 -8.87 21.25
N GLY A 805 43.04 -8.39 20.16
CA GLY A 805 41.60 -8.59 19.90
C GLY A 805 41.26 -10.08 19.82
N MET A 806 42.04 -10.85 19.08
CA MET A 806 41.85 -12.29 19.00
C MET A 806 41.98 -12.99 20.38
N SER A 807 42.95 -12.62 21.20
CA SER A 807 43.08 -13.15 22.55
C SER A 807 41.87 -12.86 23.45
N ILE A 808 41.26 -11.70 23.31
CA ILE A 808 40.00 -11.33 24.01
C ILE A 808 38.86 -12.21 23.53
N LEU A 809 38.71 -12.44 22.21
CA LEU A 809 37.64 -13.28 21.64
C LEU A 809 37.82 -14.75 22.09
N GLU A 810 39.04 -15.30 22.02
CA GLU A 810 39.34 -16.65 22.49
C GLU A 810 39.05 -16.83 23.99
N SER A 811 39.41 -15.85 24.81
CA SER A 811 39.07 -15.84 26.26
C SER A 811 37.56 -15.85 26.50
N LYS A 812 36.79 -15.07 25.71
CA LYS A 812 35.31 -15.04 25.79
C LYS A 812 34.72 -16.37 25.33
N GLU A 813 35.21 -16.95 24.26
CA GLU A 813 34.74 -18.24 23.77
C GLU A 813 35.00 -19.37 24.78
N GLN A 814 36.15 -19.36 25.45
CA GLN A 814 36.41 -20.27 26.56
C GLN A 814 35.46 -20.05 27.75
N LYS A 815 35.12 -18.80 28.05
CA LYS A 815 34.25 -18.42 29.19
C LYS A 815 32.77 -18.74 28.95
N TYR A 816 32.24 -18.50 27.75
CA TYR A 816 30.81 -18.62 27.42
C TYR A 816 30.46 -19.87 26.62
N GLY A 817 31.41 -20.48 25.97
CA GLY A 817 31.26 -21.60 25.04
C GLY A 817 30.90 -21.15 23.63
N ALA A 818 31.30 -21.94 22.63
CA ALA A 818 31.16 -21.64 21.21
C ALA A 818 29.68 -21.31 20.79
N PRO A 819 28.65 -22.06 21.21
CA PRO A 819 27.27 -21.71 20.81
C PRO A 819 26.80 -20.33 21.28
N MET A 820 27.14 -19.94 22.49
CA MET A 820 26.80 -18.62 23.01
C MET A 820 27.61 -17.53 22.32
N MET A 821 28.87 -17.80 21.98
CA MET A 821 29.71 -16.86 21.26
C MET A 821 29.15 -16.57 19.85
N ARG A 822 28.77 -17.61 19.09
CA ARG A 822 28.10 -17.45 17.78
C ARG A 822 26.81 -16.61 17.88
N GLU A 823 26.03 -16.80 18.94
CA GLU A 823 24.80 -16.00 19.17
C GLU A 823 25.14 -14.53 19.52
N LEU A 824 26.17 -14.28 20.31
CA LEU A 824 26.64 -12.91 20.60
C LEU A 824 27.14 -12.20 19.36
N GLU A 825 27.95 -12.87 18.55
CA GLU A 825 28.44 -12.37 17.28
C GLU A 825 27.29 -11.95 16.37
N ARG A 826 26.28 -12.84 16.22
CA ARG A 826 25.08 -12.60 15.45
C ARG A 826 24.30 -11.36 15.95
N ILE A 827 24.04 -11.27 17.26
CA ILE A 827 23.30 -10.18 17.86
C ILE A 827 24.06 -8.85 17.75
N CYS A 828 25.38 -8.85 18.02
CA CYS A 828 26.20 -7.67 17.91
C CYS A 828 26.19 -7.10 16.48
N LEU A 829 26.38 -7.97 15.49
CA LEU A 829 26.40 -7.54 14.10
C LEU A 829 25.04 -7.04 13.64
N LEU A 830 23.94 -7.80 13.88
CA LEU A 830 22.60 -7.38 13.46
C LEU A 830 22.17 -6.06 14.10
N ARG A 831 22.44 -5.87 15.40
CA ARG A 831 22.08 -4.64 16.09
C ARG A 831 22.79 -3.40 15.53
N ASN A 832 24.08 -3.51 15.22
CA ASN A 832 24.83 -2.41 14.64
C ASN A 832 24.39 -2.14 13.20
N VAL A 833 24.21 -3.19 12.39
CA VAL A 833 23.69 -3.05 11.03
C VAL A 833 22.32 -2.36 11.03
N ASP A 834 21.38 -2.81 11.85
CA ASP A 834 20.04 -2.24 11.90
C ASP A 834 20.05 -0.77 12.37
N SER A 835 20.84 -0.44 13.41
CA SER A 835 20.94 0.92 13.92
C SER A 835 21.54 1.89 12.89
N LYS A 836 22.67 1.51 12.28
CA LYS A 836 23.36 2.37 11.31
C LYS A 836 22.63 2.46 9.98
N TRP A 837 21.96 1.40 9.56
CA TRP A 837 21.13 1.42 8.37
C TRP A 837 19.92 2.37 8.52
N MET A 838 19.25 2.35 9.67
CA MET A 838 18.15 3.31 9.96
C MET A 838 18.67 4.76 9.97
N GLU A 839 19.84 5.00 10.55
CA GLU A 839 20.47 6.34 10.54
C GLU A 839 20.83 6.77 9.11
N HIS A 840 21.34 5.85 8.30
CA HIS A 840 21.71 6.10 6.91
C HIS A 840 20.49 6.44 6.04
N ILE A 841 19.36 5.74 6.20
CA ILE A 841 18.12 6.07 5.50
C ILE A 841 17.70 7.52 5.76
N ASP A 842 17.76 7.95 7.01
CA ASP A 842 17.42 9.32 7.42
C ASP A 842 18.39 10.35 6.80
N ASN A 843 19.69 10.07 6.85
CA ASN A 843 20.71 10.91 6.23
C ASN A 843 20.54 11.03 4.71
N MET A 844 20.19 9.95 4.03
CA MET A 844 19.91 9.95 2.58
C MET A 844 18.64 10.73 2.23
N ASP A 845 17.61 10.69 3.08
CA ASP A 845 16.41 11.51 2.89
C ASP A 845 16.75 13.02 3.06
N GLN A 846 17.60 13.38 4.02
CA GLN A 846 18.08 14.76 4.20
C GLN A 846 18.95 15.22 3.01
N LEU A 847 19.84 14.35 2.51
CA LEU A 847 20.66 14.63 1.34
C LEU A 847 19.77 14.93 0.11
N LYS A 848 18.72 14.13 -0.11
CA LYS A 848 17.77 14.29 -1.23
C LYS A 848 17.10 15.67 -1.22
N GLN A 849 16.72 16.20 -0.05
CA GLN A 849 16.07 17.52 0.06
C GLN A 849 17.01 18.66 -0.42
N GLY A 850 18.32 18.54 -0.19
CA GLY A 850 19.32 19.54 -0.61
C GLY A 850 19.72 19.46 -2.09
N MET A 851 19.46 18.33 -2.77
CA MET A 851 19.99 18.09 -4.12
C MET A 851 19.41 19.00 -5.19
N ASN A 852 18.14 19.40 -5.07
CA ASN A 852 17.50 20.28 -6.06
C ASN A 852 18.19 21.64 -6.20
N LEU A 853 18.82 22.14 -5.14
CA LEU A 853 19.58 23.42 -5.16
C LEU A 853 20.87 23.32 -5.99
N ARG A 854 21.44 22.13 -6.13
CA ARG A 854 22.69 21.91 -6.90
C ARG A 854 22.46 21.94 -8.42
N GLY A 855 21.20 21.75 -8.86
CA GLY A 855 20.82 21.94 -10.26
C GLY A 855 21.12 23.33 -10.82
N TYR A 856 21.11 24.37 -9.98
CA TYR A 856 21.54 25.72 -10.37
C TYR A 856 23.03 25.79 -10.72
N GLY A 857 23.85 24.86 -10.24
CA GLY A 857 25.27 24.73 -10.55
C GLY A 857 25.58 23.94 -11.84
N GLN A 858 24.59 23.66 -12.69
CA GLN A 858 24.69 22.84 -13.91
C GLN A 858 25.19 21.40 -13.68
N ARG A 859 25.05 20.88 -12.48
CA ARG A 859 25.32 19.48 -12.17
C ARG A 859 24.01 18.68 -12.15
N ASP A 860 24.05 17.44 -12.64
CA ASP A 860 22.90 16.56 -12.57
C ASP A 860 22.63 16.13 -11.10
N PRO A 861 21.49 16.52 -10.51
CA PRO A 861 21.20 16.23 -9.11
C PRO A 861 21.23 14.73 -8.77
N ILE A 862 20.87 13.86 -9.72
CA ILE A 862 20.84 12.40 -9.50
C ILE A 862 22.25 11.83 -9.47
N VAL A 863 23.15 12.35 -10.31
CA VAL A 863 24.56 11.92 -10.32
C VAL A 863 25.26 12.34 -9.03
N GLU A 864 25.05 13.58 -8.59
CA GLU A 864 25.60 14.07 -7.30
C GLU A 864 25.04 13.26 -6.11
N TYR A 865 23.73 13.03 -6.08
CA TYR A 865 23.10 12.19 -5.06
C TYR A 865 23.70 10.79 -5.01
N ARG A 866 23.99 10.20 -6.16
CA ARG A 866 24.62 8.88 -6.25
C ARG A 866 26.04 8.92 -5.68
N ILE A 867 26.86 9.90 -6.07
CA ILE A 867 28.24 10.01 -5.63
C ILE A 867 28.32 10.19 -4.11
N GLU A 868 27.58 11.17 -3.57
CA GLU A 868 27.58 11.41 -2.13
C GLU A 868 26.91 10.29 -1.33
N GLY A 869 25.82 9.73 -1.87
CA GLY A 869 25.13 8.62 -1.22
C GLY A 869 25.99 7.37 -1.12
N PHE A 870 26.84 7.07 -2.11
CA PHE A 870 27.80 5.95 -1.99
C PHE A 870 28.95 6.27 -1.03
N ALA A 871 29.43 7.50 -0.99
CA ALA A 871 30.45 7.90 -0.02
C ALA A 871 29.92 7.77 1.44
N MET A 872 28.68 8.23 1.69
CA MET A 872 28.03 8.04 2.99
C MET A 872 27.77 6.58 3.33
N PHE A 873 27.46 5.75 2.33
CA PHE A 873 27.28 4.31 2.51
C PHE A 873 28.58 3.60 2.89
N ASP A 874 29.70 3.93 2.24
CA ASP A 874 31.02 3.40 2.57
C ASP A 874 31.43 3.79 4.00
N GLU A 875 31.18 5.03 4.42
CA GLU A 875 31.41 5.51 5.79
C GLU A 875 30.53 4.74 6.80
N MET A 876 29.25 4.50 6.47
CA MET A 876 28.37 3.69 7.30
C MET A 876 28.90 2.26 7.46
N ILE A 877 29.37 1.62 6.39
CA ILE A 877 29.92 0.26 6.43
C ILE A 877 31.19 0.23 7.30
N ALA A 878 32.05 1.24 7.20
CA ALA A 878 33.24 1.36 8.07
C ALA A 878 32.82 1.47 9.55
N THR A 879 31.85 2.32 9.85
CA THR A 879 31.31 2.49 11.20
C THR A 879 30.65 1.20 11.73
N ILE A 880 29.90 0.46 10.90
CA ILE A 880 29.33 -0.84 11.31
C ILE A 880 30.43 -1.83 11.69
N ARG A 881 31.53 -1.89 10.91
CA ARG A 881 32.67 -2.76 11.21
C ARG A 881 33.28 -2.42 12.57
N GLU A 882 33.56 -1.17 12.80
CA GLU A 882 34.18 -0.69 14.05
C GLU A 882 33.26 -0.92 15.26
N ASP A 883 32.00 -0.47 15.19
CA ASP A 883 31.03 -0.59 16.29
C ASP A 883 30.70 -2.05 16.61
N ALA A 884 30.59 -2.93 15.59
CA ALA A 884 30.34 -4.36 15.81
C ALA A 884 31.52 -5.03 16.53
N VAL A 885 32.75 -4.74 16.13
CA VAL A 885 33.97 -5.25 16.77
C VAL A 885 34.10 -4.68 18.17
N HIS A 886 33.92 -3.38 18.36
CA HIS A 886 33.95 -2.73 19.68
C HIS A 886 32.92 -3.36 20.64
N MET A 887 31.67 -3.51 20.18
CA MET A 887 30.61 -4.13 20.98
C MET A 887 30.94 -5.57 21.34
N LEU A 888 31.43 -6.36 20.38
CA LEU A 888 31.78 -7.76 20.59
C LEU A 888 32.93 -7.92 21.59
N LEU A 889 33.96 -7.03 21.53
CA LEU A 889 35.10 -7.04 22.43
C LEU A 889 34.77 -6.50 23.82
N THR A 890 33.74 -5.68 23.99
CA THR A 890 33.40 -5.04 25.28
C THR A 890 32.21 -5.70 25.98
N ILE A 891 31.31 -6.38 25.27
CA ILE A 891 30.09 -6.97 25.87
C ILE A 891 30.41 -8.02 26.93
N GLU A 892 29.73 -7.93 28.06
CA GLU A 892 29.78 -8.94 29.12
C GLU A 892 28.37 -9.50 29.38
N VAL A 893 28.26 -10.83 29.33
CA VAL A 893 27.00 -11.54 29.65
C VAL A 893 26.87 -11.67 31.15
N ARG A 894 25.93 -10.96 31.75
CA ARG A 894 25.54 -11.18 33.15
C ARG A 894 24.58 -12.36 33.23
N GLN A 895 25.01 -13.47 33.83
CA GLN A 895 24.10 -14.55 34.19
C GLN A 895 23.16 -14.06 35.31
N GLN A 896 21.98 -13.62 34.92
CA GLN A 896 20.89 -13.48 35.88
C GLN A 896 20.22 -14.85 36.01
N ASN A 897 20.35 -15.47 37.15
CA ASN A 897 19.52 -16.59 37.61
C ASN A 897 18.08 -16.12 37.90
N GLN A 898 17.40 -15.62 36.89
CA GLN A 898 15.94 -15.40 36.92
C GLN A 898 15.40 -15.68 35.52
N GLU A 899 14.37 -16.50 35.47
CA GLU A 899 13.60 -16.73 34.24
C GLU A 899 13.29 -15.38 33.56
N PRO A 900 13.55 -15.22 32.26
CA PRO A 900 13.29 -13.94 31.59
C PRO A 900 11.78 -13.68 31.59
N LYS A 901 11.32 -12.78 32.43
CA LYS A 901 10.07 -12.07 32.17
C LYS A 901 10.25 -11.37 30.83
N ARG A 902 9.55 -11.83 29.81
CA ARG A 902 9.46 -11.18 28.52
C ARG A 902 8.97 -9.75 28.71
N GLU A 903 9.86 -8.78 28.76
CA GLU A 903 9.51 -7.39 28.48
C GLU A 903 9.32 -7.29 26.96
N GLN A 904 8.12 -6.96 26.55
CA GLN A 904 7.84 -6.57 25.18
C GLN A 904 8.59 -5.27 24.89
N VAL A 905 9.70 -5.36 24.20
CA VAL A 905 10.56 -4.21 23.77
C VAL A 905 9.94 -3.43 22.60
N ALA A 906 8.84 -3.89 22.03
CA ALA A 906 8.04 -3.11 21.10
C ALA A 906 6.57 -3.34 21.39
N LYS A 907 5.93 -2.38 22.05
CA LYS A 907 4.48 -2.23 21.90
C LYS A 907 4.25 -1.64 20.51
N PRO A 908 3.41 -2.25 19.67
CA PRO A 908 2.95 -1.55 18.48
C PRO A 908 2.20 -0.31 18.96
N THR A 909 2.76 0.87 18.73
CA THR A 909 2.03 2.12 18.81
C THR A 909 1.27 2.32 17.50
N GLY A 910 0.30 1.42 17.29
CA GLY A 910 -0.81 1.63 16.39
C GLY A 910 -2.02 1.83 17.28
N GLU A 911 -2.26 3.04 17.72
CA GLU A 911 -3.56 3.43 18.24
C GLU A 911 -4.53 3.46 17.06
N GLY A 912 -5.34 2.41 16.99
CA GLY A 912 -6.35 2.24 15.94
C GLY A 912 -6.98 0.87 15.99
N ALA A 913 -7.14 0.28 17.19
CA ALA A 913 -8.01 -0.87 17.35
C ALA A 913 -9.32 -0.42 17.99
N PRO A 914 -10.48 -0.76 17.41
CA PRO A 914 -11.75 -0.54 18.09
C PRO A 914 -11.76 -1.36 19.37
N ALA A 915 -12.23 -0.75 20.45
CA ALA A 915 -12.39 -1.38 21.74
C ALA A 915 -13.22 -2.66 21.60
N GLN A 916 -12.60 -3.81 21.65
CA GLN A 916 -13.29 -5.07 21.89
C GLN A 916 -13.74 -5.10 23.34
N ALA A 917 -15.03 -5.00 23.53
CA ALA A 917 -15.67 -5.36 24.78
C ALA A 917 -15.49 -6.88 25.00
N GLY A 918 -14.80 -7.26 26.08
CA GLY A 918 -14.94 -8.60 26.60
C GLY A 918 -13.66 -9.35 26.91
N ALA A 919 -12.88 -8.89 27.90
CA ALA A 919 -12.11 -9.80 28.73
C ALA A 919 -12.34 -9.41 30.19
N LYS A 920 -13.16 -10.16 30.88
CA LYS A 920 -13.29 -10.14 32.32
C LYS A 920 -11.98 -10.65 32.95
N GLY A 921 -11.37 -9.86 33.81
CA GLY A 921 -10.41 -10.41 34.73
C GLY A 921 -9.21 -9.54 35.07
N ALA A 922 -9.41 -8.35 35.58
CA ALA A 922 -8.60 -7.73 36.62
C ALA A 922 -9.37 -6.50 37.09
N THR A 923 -9.95 -6.57 38.26
CA THR A 923 -10.51 -5.41 38.93
C THR A 923 -9.46 -4.29 38.94
N PRO A 924 -9.75 -3.12 38.38
CA PRO A 924 -8.85 -1.98 38.56
C PRO A 924 -8.86 -1.67 40.07
N VAL A 925 -7.68 -1.70 40.69
CA VAL A 925 -7.49 -1.10 41.98
C VAL A 925 -7.88 0.35 41.83
N ARG A 926 -9.03 0.70 42.37
CA ARG A 926 -9.51 2.07 42.49
C ARG A 926 -8.50 2.78 43.38
N VAL A 927 -7.61 3.54 42.81
CA VAL A 927 -6.84 4.52 43.60
C VAL A 927 -7.86 5.55 44.07
N THR A 928 -8.35 5.35 45.29
CA THR A 928 -9.14 6.36 45.99
C THR A 928 -8.27 7.61 46.12
N LYS A 929 -8.59 8.66 45.42
CA LYS A 929 -7.99 9.99 45.63
C LYS A 929 -8.26 10.38 47.10
N ILE A 930 -7.23 10.32 47.93
CA ILE A 930 -7.32 10.68 49.34
C ILE A 930 -7.61 12.20 49.39
N GLY A 931 -8.71 12.56 49.99
CA GLY A 931 -9.10 13.95 50.17
C GLY A 931 -8.19 14.64 51.20
N ARG A 932 -7.99 15.91 51.04
CA ARG A 932 -7.11 16.77 51.92
C ARG A 932 -7.44 16.60 53.42
N ASN A 933 -8.64 16.22 53.81
CA ASN A 933 -9.09 16.08 55.18
C ASN A 933 -9.19 14.63 55.67
N ASP A 934 -8.93 13.65 54.77
CA ASP A 934 -8.96 12.24 55.10
C ASP A 934 -7.73 11.83 55.95
N PRO A 935 -7.83 10.78 56.79
CA PRO A 935 -6.66 10.28 57.54
C PRO A 935 -5.57 9.76 56.58
N CYS A 936 -4.31 10.09 56.90
CA CYS A 936 -3.20 9.62 56.10
C CYS A 936 -3.00 8.11 56.21
N PRO A 937 -2.76 7.37 55.11
CA PRO A 937 -2.58 5.90 55.13
C PRO A 937 -1.36 5.42 55.93
N CYS A 938 -0.45 6.29 56.32
CA CYS A 938 0.73 5.95 57.13
C CYS A 938 0.42 5.51 58.57
N GLY A 939 -0.85 5.51 58.99
CA GLY A 939 -1.28 5.08 60.31
C GLY A 939 -1.01 6.13 61.43
N SER A 940 -0.55 7.33 61.10
CA SER A 940 -0.26 8.39 62.08
C SER A 940 -1.50 9.02 62.70
N GLY A 941 -2.73 8.72 62.22
CA GLY A 941 -3.98 9.35 62.68
C GLY A 941 -4.13 10.82 62.27
N LEU A 942 -3.16 11.40 61.61
CA LEU A 942 -3.20 12.79 61.12
C LEU A 942 -3.95 12.89 59.79
N LYS A 943 -4.63 14.04 59.59
CA LYS A 943 -5.26 14.34 58.29
C LYS A 943 -4.20 14.48 57.20
N TRP A 944 -4.49 14.02 55.94
CA TRP A 944 -3.59 14.05 54.80
C TRP A 944 -2.79 15.38 54.68
N LYS A 945 -3.45 16.51 54.77
CA LYS A 945 -2.82 17.85 54.70
C LYS A 945 -1.90 18.23 55.88
N LYS A 946 -1.87 17.48 56.99
CA LYS A 946 -1.09 17.75 58.17
C LYS A 946 -0.03 16.65 58.46
N CYS A 947 0.02 15.63 57.63
CA CYS A 947 0.98 14.55 57.76
C CYS A 947 2.25 14.85 56.97
N THR A 948 3.42 14.66 57.57
CA THR A 948 4.75 14.90 56.96
C THR A 948 5.46 13.58 56.63
N CYS A 949 4.75 12.46 56.44
CA CYS A 949 5.38 11.23 56.11
C CYS A 949 5.92 11.22 54.67
N LYS A 950 7.21 10.95 54.50
CA LYS A 950 7.86 10.93 53.19
C LYS A 950 7.44 9.81 52.28
N GLU A 951 6.82 8.76 52.82
CA GLU A 951 6.35 7.58 52.09
C GLU A 951 5.15 7.90 51.16
N TYR A 952 4.26 8.78 51.59
CA TYR A 952 3.02 9.15 50.87
C TYR A 952 2.99 10.62 50.45
N HIS A 953 3.96 11.42 50.87
CA HIS A 953 4.16 12.84 50.51
C HIS A 953 5.62 13.07 50.08
N PRO A 954 6.05 12.59 48.92
CA PRO A 954 7.44 12.68 48.49
C PRO A 954 7.90 14.13 48.23
N ASP A 955 6.96 15.07 48.01
CA ASP A 955 7.24 16.47 47.69
C ASP A 955 7.19 17.44 48.89
N LEU A 956 7.15 16.92 50.14
CA LEU A 956 7.21 17.73 51.33
C LEU A 956 8.56 17.58 52.04
#